data_11386729f6f19748c24b2cd32df1d4f7
#
_entry.id   11386729f6f19748c24b2cd32df1d4f7
#
_cell.length_a   1.000
_cell.length_b   1.000
_cell.length_c   1.000
_cell.angle_alpha   90.00
_cell.angle_beta   90.00
_cell.angle_gamma   90.00
#
_symmetry.space_group_name_H-M   'P 1'
#
loop_
_entity.id
_entity.type
_entity.pdbx_description
1 polymer ?
#
loop_
_entity_poly.entity_id
_entity_poly.type
_entity_poly.pdbx_seq_one_letter_code
_entity_poly.pdbx_strand_id
1 'polypeptide(L)'
;MTAAEIRNSFLNFFREKQHSIVPSASLLPQSPGLLFTNAGMNPFVPYFLGVEKAPYDPPRAADTQKCIRAGGKHNDLEDVGYDTYHHTFFEMLGNWSFGNYFKTEAIQWAWELVVERWGLPANRLYASVYAPKPGDPGEFDQEAWDVWAALFRSKGVDPTIHIVNGNVKDNFWMMGETGPCGPCSELHVDLTPKGDSQGKLVNNDSDLCIEIWNLVFIQYNAEADGTFRELPAKHVDTGMGFERACSIIQNTKGFTDFSKKPSNYATDVFTPIFRKLEELSGKSYVNIYPELGADRSAFNEEMKTAIAFRVIADHLRTLSFSIADGIMPGNNGRNYVLRRILRRAVRYGRQLGFSGDKPFFGALVETLVAQMGSVFPELKSRESVIRQTLEQEEASFNQTLDRGLKRFEEAMGSAAVPAASSGILPEASQNTAKGALYSKHHGLPHFERPWEKYMLTAVTHDRQVLSTDARQIILDAILHFHGSRYVLFAAVVMPDHFHMLVEPQPKEWNKEGNPVFWSLSEVMHSIKSFTSKEINKLTGDSGTIWERDYHDRMIRSDSDLWEKFEYVTTNPQRANLTQEKPYPFVWAKGWESENLKELRVAAAYQNHGQDAHGSRRDAGAPLSGEIAFELYDTFGFPIDLTELLCAERGLKVDMPRFESLMEQQQERSRAAKKSTVVRALEISTDAVTEFTGFDADECEASVLEVHPQDDSIFVITDKTPFYAEMGGQSGDTGTVAVKDSIISVTGVQQIGKARAIIIASSSEIKVGNKAVLKVDASRRRPIEAHHTATHLLHWALHEVVSKDAAQQGSSVDENRLRFDFNSAAVTPEQLAAMEEKVNAAIKANDSVSWTEVKHADIKG
;
A
#
# COMPACT_ATOMS: atom_id res chain seq x y z
N MET A 1 34.48 -6.58 -18.33
CA MET A 1 34.48 -5.53 -17.25
C MET A 1 33.75 -6.08 -16.03
N THR A 2 34.30 -5.86 -14.85
CA THR A 2 33.60 -6.11 -13.57
C THR A 2 32.57 -5.03 -13.28
N ALA A 3 31.66 -5.27 -12.37
CA ALA A 3 30.67 -4.29 -11.94
C ALA A 3 31.34 -2.98 -11.42
N ALA A 4 32.43 -3.10 -10.66
CA ALA A 4 33.19 -1.95 -10.21
C ALA A 4 33.81 -1.14 -11.37
N GLU A 5 34.35 -1.82 -12.39
CA GLU A 5 34.89 -1.17 -13.60
C GLU A 5 33.81 -0.47 -14.42
N ILE A 6 32.62 -1.07 -14.56
CA ILE A 6 31.48 -0.47 -15.28
C ILE A 6 31.01 0.80 -14.57
N ARG A 7 30.81 0.75 -13.24
CA ARG A 7 30.42 1.92 -12.43
C ARG A 7 31.47 3.02 -12.55
N ASN A 8 32.73 2.70 -12.36
CA ASN A 8 33.82 3.65 -12.47
C ASN A 8 33.97 4.24 -13.88
N SER A 9 33.76 3.42 -14.93
CA SER A 9 33.78 3.89 -16.31
C SER A 9 32.69 4.94 -16.55
N PHE A 10 31.47 4.72 -16.09
CA PHE A 10 30.36 5.68 -16.17
C PHE A 10 30.70 6.98 -15.44
N LEU A 11 31.07 6.90 -14.16
CA LEU A 11 31.36 8.08 -13.34
C LEU A 11 32.56 8.88 -13.89
N ASN A 12 33.61 8.21 -14.34
CA ASN A 12 34.77 8.88 -14.95
C ASN A 12 34.41 9.54 -16.27
N PHE A 13 33.62 8.89 -17.11
CA PHE A 13 33.15 9.46 -18.37
C PHE A 13 32.37 10.78 -18.12
N PHE A 14 31.44 10.82 -17.16
CA PHE A 14 30.70 12.04 -16.87
C PHE A 14 31.56 13.07 -16.14
N ARG A 15 32.58 12.67 -15.37
CA ARG A 15 33.59 13.60 -14.86
C ARG A 15 34.38 14.27 -16.00
N GLU A 16 34.78 13.53 -17.07
CA GLU A 16 35.38 14.09 -18.28
C GLU A 16 34.44 15.10 -18.97
N LYS A 17 33.10 14.87 -18.89
CA LYS A 17 32.06 15.79 -19.36
C LYS A 17 31.71 16.89 -18.33
N GLN A 18 32.59 17.14 -17.36
CA GLN A 18 32.47 18.19 -16.35
C GLN A 18 31.26 18.06 -15.40
N HIS A 19 30.78 16.86 -15.14
CA HIS A 19 29.76 16.63 -14.11
C HIS A 19 30.43 16.54 -12.73
N SER A 20 29.79 17.15 -11.72
CA SER A 20 30.14 16.92 -10.33
C SER A 20 29.68 15.52 -9.93
N ILE A 21 30.64 14.68 -9.50
CA ILE A 21 30.30 13.34 -9.00
C ILE A 21 29.83 13.49 -7.55
N VAL A 22 28.58 13.12 -7.30
CA VAL A 22 27.94 13.26 -6.01
C VAL A 22 27.68 11.90 -5.35
N PRO A 23 27.64 11.82 -4.01
CA PRO A 23 27.31 10.58 -3.34
C PRO A 23 25.84 10.22 -3.56
N SER A 24 25.51 8.93 -3.52
CA SER A 24 24.15 8.45 -3.53
C SER A 24 23.34 9.03 -2.36
N ALA A 25 22.18 9.56 -2.63
CA ALA A 25 21.26 10.02 -1.60
C ALA A 25 20.65 8.85 -0.81
N SER A 26 20.04 9.17 0.32
CA SER A 26 19.34 8.20 1.15
C SER A 26 18.13 7.60 0.41
N LEU A 27 17.82 6.35 0.71
CA LEU A 27 16.58 5.68 0.30
C LEU A 27 15.33 6.30 0.93
N LEU A 28 15.50 7.12 1.98
CA LEU A 28 14.43 7.90 2.60
C LEU A 28 14.20 9.18 1.77
N PRO A 29 13.15 9.25 0.93
CA PRO A 29 12.94 10.39 0.06
C PRO A 29 12.49 11.63 0.85
N GLN A 30 12.91 12.80 0.39
CA GLN A 30 12.43 14.08 0.91
C GLN A 30 11.10 14.52 0.27
N SER A 31 10.77 13.97 -0.91
CA SER A 31 9.53 14.28 -1.63
C SER A 31 8.33 13.59 -0.97
N PRO A 32 7.24 14.32 -0.66
CA PRO A 32 6.02 13.73 -0.13
C PRO A 32 5.40 12.74 -1.12
N GLY A 33 4.75 11.69 -0.60
CA GLY A 33 4.06 10.68 -1.41
C GLY A 33 4.92 9.51 -1.88
N LEU A 34 6.23 9.56 -1.78
CA LEU A 34 7.12 8.44 -2.10
C LEU A 34 7.45 7.60 -0.87
N LEU A 35 7.36 6.27 -1.01
CA LEU A 35 7.78 5.34 0.04
C LEU A 35 9.30 5.24 0.14
N PHE A 36 9.98 5.19 -1.00
CA PHE A 36 11.43 5.09 -1.13
C PHE A 36 11.91 5.97 -2.27
N THR A 37 13.19 6.32 -2.27
CA THR A 37 13.88 6.84 -3.46
C THR A 37 13.83 5.76 -4.54
N ASN A 38 13.10 6.00 -5.62
CA ASN A 38 12.81 5.03 -6.68
C ASN A 38 13.40 5.39 -8.04
N ALA A 39 14.01 6.58 -8.13
CA ALA A 39 14.68 7.09 -9.33
C ALA A 39 15.83 8.02 -8.93
N GLY A 40 16.85 8.09 -9.79
CA GLY A 40 18.03 8.91 -9.57
C GLY A 40 17.75 10.40 -9.41
N MET A 41 16.67 10.89 -10.01
CA MET A 41 16.28 12.30 -9.99
C MET A 41 15.66 12.78 -8.66
N ASN A 42 15.17 11.85 -7.82
CA ASN A 42 14.39 12.26 -6.65
C ASN A 42 15.08 13.30 -5.75
N PRO A 43 16.40 13.24 -5.50
CA PRO A 43 17.12 14.25 -4.71
C PRO A 43 17.22 15.61 -5.39
N PHE A 44 17.02 15.69 -6.70
CA PHE A 44 17.24 16.89 -7.51
C PHE A 44 15.97 17.63 -7.91
N VAL A 45 14.81 17.17 -7.45
CA VAL A 45 13.50 17.78 -7.74
C VAL A 45 13.46 19.29 -7.47
N PRO A 46 14.03 19.83 -6.34
CA PRO A 46 14.05 21.26 -6.11
C PRO A 46 14.80 22.07 -7.18
N TYR A 47 15.83 21.47 -7.79
CA TYR A 47 16.62 22.11 -8.87
C TYR A 47 15.86 22.12 -10.19
N PHE A 48 15.16 21.03 -10.52
CA PHE A 48 14.31 20.98 -11.72
C PHE A 48 13.13 21.95 -11.67
N LEU A 49 12.54 22.11 -10.49
CA LEU A 49 11.43 23.05 -10.28
C LEU A 49 11.89 24.51 -10.16
N GLY A 50 13.21 24.76 -10.08
CA GLY A 50 13.77 26.10 -9.88
C GLY A 50 13.52 26.67 -8.48
N VAL A 51 13.11 25.83 -7.51
CA VAL A 51 12.95 26.22 -6.09
C VAL A 51 14.29 26.51 -5.45
N GLU A 52 15.30 25.73 -5.83
CA GLU A 52 16.68 25.91 -5.42
C GLU A 52 17.60 25.94 -6.63
N LYS A 53 18.71 26.69 -6.52
CA LYS A 53 19.75 26.68 -7.54
C LYS A 53 20.68 25.49 -7.30
N ALA A 54 20.96 24.72 -8.36
CA ALA A 54 21.94 23.62 -8.28
C ALA A 54 23.31 24.16 -7.83
N PRO A 55 23.96 23.53 -6.83
CA PRO A 55 25.20 24.03 -6.23
C PRO A 55 26.46 23.65 -7.05
N TYR A 56 26.29 23.22 -8.28
CA TYR A 56 27.35 22.71 -9.15
C TYR A 56 27.74 23.76 -10.20
N ASP A 57 29.04 23.77 -10.58
CA ASP A 57 29.57 24.62 -11.65
C ASP A 57 30.51 23.80 -12.57
N PRO A 58 30.11 23.54 -13.83
CA PRO A 58 28.79 23.83 -14.42
C PRO A 58 27.67 23.09 -13.72
N PRO A 59 26.37 23.51 -13.87
CA PRO A 59 25.24 22.90 -13.17
C PRO A 59 24.87 21.53 -13.77
N ARG A 60 25.74 20.56 -13.46
CA ARG A 60 25.69 19.14 -13.88
C ARG A 60 26.09 18.24 -12.73
N ALA A 61 25.40 17.12 -12.57
CA ALA A 61 25.77 16.10 -11.60
C ALA A 61 25.71 14.70 -12.22
N ALA A 62 26.46 13.75 -11.63
CA ALA A 62 26.33 12.33 -11.94
C ALA A 62 26.64 11.50 -10.70
N ASP A 63 25.95 10.36 -10.56
CA ASP A 63 26.19 9.40 -9.47
C ASP A 63 25.79 7.97 -9.84
N THR A 64 25.88 7.08 -8.85
CA THR A 64 25.21 5.80 -8.80
C THR A 64 24.21 5.84 -7.65
N GLN A 65 22.93 6.05 -7.96
CA GLN A 65 21.88 6.23 -6.96
C GLN A 65 21.26 4.88 -6.55
N LYS A 66 21.18 4.67 -5.23
CA LYS A 66 20.38 3.56 -4.64
C LYS A 66 18.90 3.79 -4.90
N CYS A 67 18.22 2.79 -5.45
CA CYS A 67 16.79 2.86 -5.73
C CYS A 67 16.06 1.63 -5.21
N ILE A 68 14.82 1.81 -4.71
CA ILE A 68 13.92 0.72 -4.34
C ILE A 68 12.59 0.86 -5.07
N ARG A 69 12.16 -0.24 -5.72
CA ARG A 69 10.85 -0.41 -6.35
C ARG A 69 10.14 -1.63 -5.75
N ALA A 70 9.49 -1.43 -4.60
CA ALA A 70 8.82 -2.50 -3.84
C ALA A 70 7.45 -2.06 -3.29
N GLY A 71 6.81 -1.09 -3.94
CA GLY A 71 5.48 -0.59 -3.58
C GLY A 71 5.14 0.75 -4.23
N GLY A 72 3.88 1.12 -4.24
CA GLY A 72 3.38 2.31 -4.93
C GLY A 72 3.24 2.10 -6.43
N LYS A 73 3.45 3.15 -7.23
CA LYS A 73 3.31 3.13 -8.69
C LYS A 73 4.31 2.18 -9.37
N HIS A 74 5.51 2.03 -8.79
CA HIS A 74 6.56 1.14 -9.28
C HIS A 74 6.77 0.01 -8.27
N ASN A 75 6.43 -1.22 -8.64
CA ASN A 75 6.47 -2.38 -7.74
C ASN A 75 6.93 -3.63 -8.50
N ASP A 76 8.21 -3.96 -8.38
CA ASP A 76 8.84 -5.10 -9.05
C ASP A 76 8.88 -6.37 -8.16
N LEU A 77 8.32 -6.31 -6.93
CA LEU A 77 8.45 -7.37 -5.92
C LEU A 77 8.01 -8.76 -6.40
N GLU A 78 6.92 -8.82 -7.19
CA GLU A 78 6.36 -10.09 -7.64
C GLU A 78 7.17 -10.77 -8.75
N ASP A 79 7.94 -10.00 -9.52
CA ASP A 79 8.75 -10.46 -10.64
C ASP A 79 10.15 -10.89 -10.20
N VAL A 80 10.59 -10.41 -9.03
CA VAL A 80 11.91 -10.76 -8.46
C VAL A 80 12.07 -12.27 -8.29
N GLY A 81 13.11 -12.80 -8.90
CA GLY A 81 13.46 -14.21 -8.87
C GLY A 81 12.86 -15.04 -10.02
N TYR A 82 11.85 -14.54 -10.71
CA TYR A 82 11.15 -15.24 -11.79
C TYR A 82 11.65 -14.86 -13.18
N ASP A 83 12.22 -13.68 -13.33
CA ASP A 83 12.83 -13.23 -14.55
C ASP A 83 14.34 -12.92 -14.41
N THR A 84 14.95 -12.36 -15.45
CA THR A 84 16.39 -12.15 -15.52
C THR A 84 16.85 -10.77 -15.07
N TYR A 85 15.94 -9.79 -14.82
CA TYR A 85 16.34 -8.39 -14.71
C TYR A 85 15.56 -7.53 -13.70
N HIS A 86 14.44 -7.98 -13.13
CA HIS A 86 13.73 -7.22 -12.09
C HIS A 86 14.35 -7.40 -10.69
N HIS A 87 14.41 -6.29 -9.96
CA HIS A 87 14.95 -6.20 -8.62
C HIS A 87 14.12 -5.26 -7.75
N THR A 88 14.00 -5.57 -6.45
CA THR A 88 13.44 -4.59 -5.51
C THR A 88 14.44 -3.50 -5.16
N PHE A 89 15.74 -3.80 -5.14
CA PHE A 89 16.84 -2.85 -5.00
C PHE A 89 17.73 -2.90 -6.24
N PHE A 90 18.06 -1.74 -6.80
CA PHE A 90 19.01 -1.62 -7.91
C PHE A 90 19.79 -0.30 -7.81
N GLU A 91 20.94 -0.27 -8.50
CA GLU A 91 21.69 0.96 -8.70
C GLU A 91 21.25 1.61 -10.02
N MET A 92 20.96 2.91 -9.97
CA MET A 92 20.71 3.70 -11.17
C MET A 92 21.93 4.60 -11.42
N LEU A 93 22.64 4.35 -12.51
CA LEU A 93 23.69 5.25 -12.97
C LEU A 93 23.02 6.44 -13.65
N GLY A 94 23.18 7.64 -13.07
CA GLY A 94 22.48 8.83 -13.50
C GLY A 94 23.40 9.98 -13.86
N ASN A 95 22.99 10.79 -14.84
CA ASN A 95 23.58 12.08 -15.12
C ASN A 95 22.50 13.13 -15.36
N TRP A 96 22.71 14.31 -14.81
CA TRP A 96 21.74 15.38 -14.76
C TRP A 96 22.30 16.69 -15.30
N SER A 97 21.44 17.45 -15.99
CA SER A 97 21.66 18.83 -16.41
C SER A 97 20.58 19.73 -15.79
N PHE A 98 21.02 20.75 -15.09
CA PHE A 98 20.12 21.73 -14.50
C PHE A 98 20.11 23.01 -15.33
N GLY A 99 19.52 22.92 -16.55
CA GLY A 99 19.45 24.03 -17.51
C GLY A 99 20.76 24.33 -18.24
N ASN A 100 21.68 23.38 -18.36
CA ASN A 100 22.99 23.60 -18.96
C ASN A 100 23.15 22.98 -20.35
N TYR A 101 22.86 21.68 -20.51
CA TYR A 101 22.80 20.97 -21.78
C TYR A 101 21.43 20.27 -21.92
N PHE A 102 21.13 19.82 -23.13
CA PHE A 102 19.82 19.19 -23.38
C PHE A 102 19.97 17.94 -24.27
N LYS A 103 19.02 17.69 -25.16
CA LYS A 103 18.87 16.43 -25.92
C LYS A 103 20.13 16.04 -26.72
N THR A 104 20.68 16.98 -27.49
CA THR A 104 21.78 16.72 -28.38
C THR A 104 22.98 16.15 -27.67
N GLU A 105 23.45 16.81 -26.61
CA GLU A 105 24.59 16.36 -25.82
C GLU A 105 24.29 15.07 -25.07
N ALA A 106 23.10 14.98 -24.46
CA ALA A 106 22.72 13.77 -23.72
C ALA A 106 22.74 12.52 -24.61
N ILE A 107 22.17 12.60 -25.81
CA ILE A 107 22.13 11.51 -26.78
C ILE A 107 23.53 11.19 -27.30
N GLN A 108 24.33 12.20 -27.66
CA GLN A 108 25.69 12.00 -28.14
C GLN A 108 26.58 11.35 -27.07
N TRP A 109 26.47 11.74 -25.81
CA TRP A 109 27.24 11.15 -24.73
C TRP A 109 26.78 9.73 -24.39
N ALA A 110 25.50 9.46 -24.47
CA ALA A 110 25.00 8.10 -24.31
C ALA A 110 25.56 7.18 -25.39
N TRP A 111 25.55 7.62 -26.66
CA TRP A 111 26.17 6.90 -27.76
C TRP A 111 27.68 6.72 -27.57
N GLU A 112 28.42 7.78 -27.26
CA GLU A 112 29.87 7.75 -27.01
C GLU A 112 30.22 6.70 -25.94
N LEU A 113 29.50 6.71 -24.83
CA LEU A 113 29.75 5.78 -23.73
C LEU A 113 29.46 4.33 -24.15
N VAL A 114 28.26 4.07 -24.67
CA VAL A 114 27.81 2.69 -24.90
C VAL A 114 28.44 2.08 -26.13
N VAL A 115 28.50 2.81 -27.27
CA VAL A 115 28.96 2.31 -28.53
C VAL A 115 30.49 2.46 -28.72
N GLU A 116 31.02 3.65 -28.34
CA GLU A 116 32.43 3.95 -28.64
C GLU A 116 33.38 3.52 -27.51
N ARG A 117 32.99 3.71 -26.25
CA ARG A 117 33.82 3.35 -25.07
C ARG A 117 33.61 1.91 -24.62
N TRP A 118 32.38 1.43 -24.55
CA TRP A 118 32.10 0.06 -24.13
C TRP A 118 32.12 -0.93 -25.27
N GLY A 119 31.90 -0.47 -26.52
CA GLY A 119 31.99 -1.29 -27.72
C GLY A 119 30.73 -2.08 -28.08
N LEU A 120 29.56 -1.65 -27.58
CA LEU A 120 28.29 -2.28 -27.97
C LEU A 120 28.07 -2.12 -29.48
N PRO A 121 27.81 -3.22 -30.21
CA PRO A 121 27.56 -3.15 -31.65
C PRO A 121 26.33 -2.28 -31.97
N ALA A 122 26.52 -1.24 -32.78
CA ALA A 122 25.44 -0.30 -33.10
C ALA A 122 24.24 -0.97 -33.79
N ASN A 123 24.44 -2.07 -34.51
CA ASN A 123 23.37 -2.84 -35.15
C ASN A 123 22.52 -3.68 -34.15
N ARG A 124 22.90 -3.71 -32.86
CA ARG A 124 22.12 -4.33 -31.78
C ARG A 124 21.42 -3.30 -30.89
N LEU A 125 21.68 -2.02 -31.14
CA LEU A 125 21.11 -0.93 -30.38
C LEU A 125 19.86 -0.41 -31.10
N TYR A 126 18.79 -0.18 -30.32
CA TYR A 126 17.60 0.53 -30.75
C TYR A 126 17.38 1.74 -29.84
N ALA A 127 16.92 2.85 -30.42
CA ALA A 127 16.49 4.01 -29.67
C ALA A 127 14.97 4.16 -29.79
N SER A 128 14.25 4.41 -28.71
CA SER A 128 12.87 4.85 -28.78
C SER A 128 12.78 6.37 -28.72
N VAL A 129 11.81 6.97 -29.40
CA VAL A 129 11.53 8.42 -29.34
C VAL A 129 10.05 8.67 -29.13
N TYR A 130 9.74 9.75 -28.45
CA TYR A 130 8.35 10.09 -28.14
C TYR A 130 7.55 10.51 -29.39
N ALA A 131 6.42 9.83 -29.60
CA ALA A 131 5.46 10.08 -30.67
C ALA A 131 4.03 10.11 -30.06
N PRO A 132 3.51 11.31 -29.71
CA PRO A 132 2.21 11.44 -29.07
C PRO A 132 1.06 11.10 -29.99
N LYS A 133 -0.04 10.63 -29.42
CA LYS A 133 -1.35 10.55 -30.06
C LYS A 133 -2.13 11.86 -29.84
N PRO A 134 -3.19 12.12 -30.61
CA PRO A 134 -4.07 13.26 -30.34
C PRO A 134 -4.59 13.27 -28.90
N GLY A 135 -4.29 14.31 -28.14
CA GLY A 135 -4.66 14.47 -26.73
C GLY A 135 -3.54 14.16 -25.75
N ASP A 136 -2.45 13.55 -26.18
CA ASP A 136 -1.26 13.35 -25.34
C ASP A 136 -0.48 14.69 -25.18
N PRO A 137 0.32 14.85 -24.10
CA PRO A 137 1.11 16.06 -23.89
C PRO A 137 2.28 16.17 -24.86
N GLY A 138 2.60 17.39 -25.29
CA GLY A 138 3.77 17.68 -26.12
C GLY A 138 3.59 17.31 -27.61
N GLU A 139 4.70 17.33 -28.33
CA GLU A 139 4.77 17.05 -29.76
C GLU A 139 5.76 15.90 -30.04
N PHE A 140 5.78 15.41 -31.30
CA PHE A 140 6.75 14.42 -31.74
C PHE A 140 8.18 14.94 -31.52
N ASP A 141 9.05 14.08 -30.92
CA ASP A 141 10.41 14.47 -30.58
C ASP A 141 11.35 14.37 -31.79
N GLN A 142 11.17 15.30 -32.74
CA GLN A 142 11.96 15.37 -33.95
C GLN A 142 13.45 15.60 -33.67
N GLU A 143 13.79 16.41 -32.68
CA GLU A 143 15.17 16.69 -32.28
C GLU A 143 15.91 15.41 -31.84
N ALA A 144 15.32 14.61 -30.96
CA ALA A 144 15.89 13.35 -30.54
C ALA A 144 16.03 12.38 -31.72
N TRP A 145 15.00 12.31 -32.57
CA TRP A 145 15.03 11.46 -33.77
C TRP A 145 16.19 11.82 -34.71
N ASP A 146 16.36 13.10 -35.00
CA ASP A 146 17.40 13.57 -35.93
C ASP A 146 18.81 13.30 -35.40
N VAL A 147 19.05 13.48 -34.10
CA VAL A 147 20.34 13.19 -33.47
C VAL A 147 20.65 11.68 -33.54
N TRP A 148 19.69 10.83 -33.14
CA TRP A 148 19.85 9.38 -33.27
C TRP A 148 20.09 8.94 -34.70
N ALA A 149 19.33 9.48 -35.65
CA ALA A 149 19.47 9.13 -37.06
C ALA A 149 20.85 9.47 -37.59
N ALA A 150 21.42 10.60 -37.18
CA ALA A 150 22.81 10.95 -37.58
C ALA A 150 23.83 9.96 -36.99
N LEU A 151 23.68 9.55 -35.74
CA LEU A 151 24.57 8.62 -35.06
C LEU A 151 24.50 7.21 -35.68
N PHE A 152 23.31 6.66 -35.93
CA PHE A 152 23.14 5.35 -36.58
C PHE A 152 23.72 5.35 -37.98
N ARG A 153 23.43 6.39 -38.80
CA ARG A 153 24.03 6.53 -40.14
C ARG A 153 25.53 6.59 -40.09
N SER A 154 26.15 7.20 -39.07
CA SER A 154 27.61 7.26 -38.93
C SER A 154 28.29 5.88 -38.84
N LYS A 155 27.52 4.88 -38.38
CA LYS A 155 27.97 3.46 -38.30
C LYS A 155 27.40 2.58 -39.44
N GLY A 156 26.74 3.17 -40.42
CA GLY A 156 26.14 2.43 -41.54
C GLY A 156 24.87 1.66 -41.18
N VAL A 157 24.20 2.02 -40.09
CA VAL A 157 22.96 1.41 -39.61
C VAL A 157 21.76 2.24 -40.08
N ASP A 158 20.70 1.57 -40.54
CA ASP A 158 19.48 2.26 -41.01
C ASP A 158 18.66 2.80 -39.86
N PRO A 159 18.53 4.13 -39.69
CA PRO A 159 17.79 4.73 -38.60
C PRO A 159 16.29 4.42 -38.65
N THR A 160 15.71 4.13 -39.82
CA THR A 160 14.27 3.84 -39.93
C THR A 160 13.88 2.49 -39.27
N ILE A 161 14.90 1.62 -39.10
CA ILE A 161 14.73 0.34 -38.39
C ILE A 161 15.11 0.47 -36.92
N HIS A 162 16.13 1.27 -36.63
CA HIS A 162 16.74 1.33 -35.29
C HIS A 162 16.20 2.44 -34.41
N ILE A 163 15.31 3.32 -34.92
CA ILE A 163 14.58 4.29 -34.13
C ILE A 163 13.09 3.91 -34.13
N VAL A 164 12.56 3.63 -32.97
CA VAL A 164 11.18 3.16 -32.76
C VAL A 164 10.36 4.27 -32.09
N ASN A 165 9.18 4.55 -32.63
CA ASN A 165 8.27 5.52 -32.02
C ASN A 165 7.53 4.91 -30.82
N GLY A 166 7.65 5.54 -29.67
CA GLY A 166 6.94 5.16 -28.45
C GLY A 166 5.87 6.20 -28.07
N ASN A 167 4.81 5.74 -27.47
CA ASN A 167 3.66 6.57 -27.04
C ASN A 167 3.88 7.19 -25.64
N VAL A 168 2.84 7.82 -25.09
CA VAL A 168 2.89 8.47 -23.77
C VAL A 168 3.21 7.48 -22.63
N LYS A 169 2.82 6.21 -22.75
CA LYS A 169 3.12 5.18 -21.75
C LYS A 169 4.61 4.84 -21.73
N ASP A 170 5.23 4.76 -22.92
CA ASP A 170 6.59 4.26 -23.08
C ASP A 170 7.61 5.42 -23.05
N ASN A 171 7.33 6.53 -23.73
CA ASN A 171 8.31 7.60 -23.95
C ASN A 171 7.89 8.99 -23.40
N PHE A 172 7.00 9.05 -22.40
CA PHE A 172 6.74 10.26 -21.64
C PHE A 172 6.85 9.96 -20.15
N TRP A 173 7.99 10.29 -19.57
CA TRP A 173 8.28 9.95 -18.18
C TRP A 173 7.66 10.96 -17.20
N MET A 174 7.08 10.46 -16.11
CA MET A 174 6.51 11.25 -15.03
C MET A 174 6.97 10.70 -13.68
N MET A 175 7.42 11.57 -12.80
CA MET A 175 7.86 11.19 -11.44
C MET A 175 6.75 10.52 -10.62
N GLY A 176 5.52 11.04 -10.75
CA GLY A 176 4.33 10.57 -10.07
C GLY A 176 3.07 11.05 -10.79
N GLU A 177 1.98 11.26 -10.06
CA GLU A 177 0.79 11.94 -10.58
C GLU A 177 1.03 13.44 -10.78
N THR A 178 1.96 14.02 -10.00
CA THR A 178 2.42 15.39 -10.09
C THR A 178 3.94 15.45 -10.03
N GLY A 179 4.51 16.55 -10.54
CA GLY A 179 5.96 16.80 -10.49
C GLY A 179 6.63 16.92 -11.86
N PRO A 180 7.97 17.05 -11.88
CA PRO A 180 8.74 17.18 -13.11
C PRO A 180 8.50 16.01 -14.05
N CYS A 181 8.33 16.33 -15.35
CA CYS A 181 8.06 15.33 -16.39
C CYS A 181 8.49 15.83 -17.76
N GLY A 182 8.50 14.92 -18.72
CA GLY A 182 8.80 15.23 -20.11
C GLY A 182 8.96 14.03 -21.01
N PRO A 183 9.09 14.24 -22.33
CA PRO A 183 9.39 13.17 -23.26
C PRO A 183 10.72 12.52 -22.91
N CYS A 184 10.85 11.25 -23.23
CA CYS A 184 12.10 10.53 -23.04
C CYS A 184 12.47 9.70 -24.26
N SER A 185 13.74 9.33 -24.31
CA SER A 185 14.30 8.44 -25.32
C SER A 185 15.05 7.32 -24.62
N GLU A 186 14.71 6.10 -24.94
CA GLU A 186 15.28 4.92 -24.30
C GLU A 186 16.25 4.18 -25.23
N LEU A 187 17.29 3.64 -24.65
CA LEU A 187 18.22 2.75 -25.34
C LEU A 187 17.90 1.31 -25.00
N HIS A 188 17.63 0.50 -26.03
CA HIS A 188 17.34 -0.92 -25.95
C HIS A 188 18.42 -1.74 -26.64
N VAL A 189 18.74 -2.90 -26.06
CA VAL A 189 19.72 -3.83 -26.64
C VAL A 189 19.03 -5.10 -27.09
N ASP A 190 19.23 -5.45 -28.36
CA ASP A 190 18.78 -6.71 -28.95
C ASP A 190 19.69 -7.86 -28.49
N LEU A 191 19.11 -8.71 -27.64
CA LEU A 191 19.75 -9.89 -27.06
C LEU A 191 19.46 -11.18 -27.83
N THR A 192 18.74 -11.08 -28.96
CA THR A 192 18.49 -12.24 -29.80
C THR A 192 19.84 -12.79 -30.34
N PRO A 193 19.97 -14.08 -30.57
CA PRO A 193 21.24 -14.65 -31.03
C PRO A 193 21.80 -13.97 -32.29
N LYS A 194 20.93 -13.52 -33.19
CA LYS A 194 21.35 -12.90 -34.46
C LYS A 194 21.36 -11.36 -34.43
N GLY A 195 20.69 -10.72 -33.46
CA GLY A 195 20.51 -9.27 -33.42
C GLY A 195 19.69 -8.74 -34.61
N ASP A 196 18.64 -9.46 -34.97
CA ASP A 196 17.82 -9.18 -36.16
C ASP A 196 16.34 -8.97 -35.85
N SER A 197 16.04 -8.46 -34.68
CA SER A 197 14.65 -8.20 -34.22
C SER A 197 13.91 -7.12 -35.04
N GLN A 198 14.67 -6.31 -35.81
CA GLN A 198 14.12 -5.23 -36.64
C GLN A 198 13.22 -4.24 -35.86
N GLY A 199 13.59 -3.94 -34.61
CA GLY A 199 12.84 -3.05 -33.72
C GLY A 199 11.50 -3.60 -33.18
N LYS A 200 11.09 -4.79 -33.60
CA LYS A 200 9.76 -5.35 -33.23
C LYS A 200 9.61 -5.74 -31.77
N LEU A 201 10.73 -5.89 -31.07
CA LEU A 201 10.76 -6.28 -29.66
C LEU A 201 10.90 -5.08 -28.71
N VAL A 202 11.12 -3.88 -29.24
CA VAL A 202 11.23 -2.63 -28.44
C VAL A 202 9.86 -2.28 -27.89
N ASN A 203 9.76 -1.98 -26.61
CA ASN A 203 8.53 -1.63 -25.89
C ASN A 203 7.37 -2.65 -26.09
N ASN A 204 7.73 -3.93 -26.18
CA ASN A 204 6.80 -5.03 -26.42
C ASN A 204 6.96 -6.17 -25.39
N ASP A 205 7.24 -5.83 -24.14
CA ASP A 205 7.41 -6.72 -22.98
C ASP A 205 8.32 -7.94 -23.27
N SER A 206 9.30 -7.77 -24.16
CA SER A 206 10.23 -8.83 -24.55
C SER A 206 11.51 -8.80 -23.74
N ASP A 207 11.83 -9.90 -23.10
CA ASP A 207 13.09 -10.10 -22.39
C ASP A 207 14.31 -10.37 -23.32
N LEU A 208 14.07 -10.37 -24.62
CA LEU A 208 15.11 -10.47 -25.67
C LEU A 208 15.49 -9.12 -26.29
N CYS A 209 14.83 -8.02 -25.88
CA CYS A 209 15.23 -6.67 -26.24
C CYS A 209 14.91 -5.76 -25.05
N ILE A 210 15.90 -5.50 -24.22
CA ILE A 210 15.70 -4.82 -22.94
C ILE A 210 16.19 -3.38 -22.97
N GLU A 211 15.45 -2.48 -22.34
CA GLU A 211 15.89 -1.13 -22.04
C GLU A 211 17.07 -1.18 -21.06
N ILE A 212 18.14 -0.46 -21.39
CA ILE A 212 19.30 -0.29 -20.50
C ILE A 212 19.44 1.13 -19.96
N TRP A 213 18.96 2.13 -20.68
CA TRP A 213 19.15 3.53 -20.33
C TRP A 213 17.98 4.38 -20.81
N ASN A 214 17.37 5.12 -19.90
CA ASN A 214 16.33 6.10 -20.20
C ASN A 214 16.92 7.52 -20.12
N LEU A 215 16.76 8.31 -21.18
CA LEU A 215 17.15 9.72 -21.28
C LEU A 215 15.90 10.59 -21.23
N VAL A 216 15.62 11.16 -20.06
CA VAL A 216 14.41 11.97 -19.82
C VAL A 216 14.74 13.45 -20.05
N PHE A 217 13.93 14.10 -20.88
CA PHE A 217 14.04 15.53 -21.21
C PHE A 217 12.99 16.32 -20.45
N ILE A 218 13.32 16.66 -19.20
CA ILE A 218 12.43 17.34 -18.26
C ILE A 218 12.19 18.77 -18.76
N GLN A 219 10.95 19.07 -19.12
CA GLN A 219 10.54 20.39 -19.60
C GLN A 219 9.17 20.82 -19.09
N TYR A 220 8.43 19.94 -18.40
CA TYR A 220 7.12 20.21 -17.84
C TYR A 220 7.06 19.84 -16.35
N ASN A 221 6.07 20.44 -15.67
CA ASN A 221 5.59 19.99 -14.37
C ASN A 221 4.14 19.52 -14.54
N ALA A 222 3.86 18.28 -14.15
CA ALA A 222 2.49 17.77 -14.08
C ALA A 222 1.81 18.34 -12.83
N GLU A 223 0.68 19.02 -13.01
CA GLU A 223 -0.08 19.65 -11.95
C GLU A 223 -1.23 18.73 -11.47
N ALA A 224 -1.77 18.98 -10.29
CA ALA A 224 -2.82 18.14 -9.67
C ALA A 224 -4.15 18.13 -10.46
N ASP A 225 -4.38 19.12 -11.32
CA ASP A 225 -5.54 19.23 -12.21
C ASP A 225 -5.38 18.46 -13.54
N GLY A 226 -4.25 17.75 -13.71
CA GLY A 226 -3.92 17.01 -14.92
C GLY A 226 -3.32 17.83 -16.04
N THR A 227 -3.04 19.12 -15.82
CA THR A 227 -2.36 19.98 -16.79
C THR A 227 -0.85 19.85 -16.72
N PHE A 228 -0.16 20.25 -17.81
CA PHE A 228 1.30 20.24 -17.90
C PHE A 228 1.79 21.69 -18.07
N ARG A 229 2.44 22.21 -17.03
CA ARG A 229 3.03 23.56 -17.05
C ARG A 229 4.49 23.47 -17.50
N GLU A 230 4.89 24.28 -18.47
CA GLU A 230 6.30 24.39 -18.88
C GLU A 230 7.17 24.87 -17.72
N LEU A 231 8.36 24.27 -17.58
CA LEU A 231 9.37 24.69 -16.64
C LEU A 231 10.17 25.89 -17.14
N PRO A 232 10.72 26.73 -16.25
CA PRO A 232 11.51 27.92 -16.64
C PRO A 232 12.78 27.56 -17.43
N ALA A 233 13.29 26.36 -17.29
CA ALA A 233 14.45 25.85 -18.01
C ALA A 233 14.22 24.39 -18.43
N LYS A 234 14.97 23.95 -19.44
CA LYS A 234 14.99 22.57 -19.91
C LYS A 234 16.10 21.83 -19.21
N HIS A 235 15.81 20.63 -18.71
CA HIS A 235 16.74 19.84 -17.92
C HIS A 235 16.89 18.44 -18.52
N VAL A 236 17.95 17.76 -18.12
CA VAL A 236 18.16 16.35 -18.45
C VAL A 236 18.20 15.54 -17.16
N ASP A 237 17.45 14.46 -17.15
CA ASP A 237 17.51 13.39 -16.16
C ASP A 237 17.76 12.10 -16.92
N THR A 238 18.78 11.32 -16.52
CA THR A 238 18.99 10.02 -17.15
C THR A 238 19.13 8.93 -16.10
N GLY A 239 18.66 7.73 -16.44
CA GLY A 239 18.78 6.57 -15.56
C GLY A 239 19.17 5.32 -16.34
N MET A 240 20.39 4.84 -16.13
CA MET A 240 20.85 3.55 -16.65
C MET A 240 20.73 2.49 -15.55
N GLY A 241 20.08 1.38 -15.85
CA GLY A 241 20.06 0.22 -14.96
C GLY A 241 21.45 -0.41 -14.85
N PHE A 242 22.11 -0.22 -13.71
CA PHE A 242 23.46 -0.72 -13.50
C PHE A 242 23.56 -2.23 -13.63
N GLU A 243 22.66 -2.98 -12.99
CA GLU A 243 22.62 -4.43 -13.05
C GLU A 243 22.36 -4.93 -14.48
N ARG A 244 21.49 -4.24 -15.24
CA ARG A 244 21.24 -4.54 -16.66
C ARG A 244 22.50 -4.33 -17.51
N ALA A 245 23.20 -3.22 -17.33
CA ALA A 245 24.46 -2.94 -18.02
C ALA A 245 25.53 -4.00 -17.68
N CYS A 246 25.68 -4.36 -16.39
CA CYS A 246 26.60 -5.42 -15.96
C CYS A 246 26.25 -6.76 -16.61
N SER A 247 24.96 -7.12 -16.63
CA SER A 247 24.50 -8.38 -17.18
C SER A 247 24.83 -8.51 -18.67
N ILE A 248 24.53 -7.49 -19.44
CA ILE A 248 24.79 -7.51 -20.88
C ILE A 248 26.30 -7.58 -21.13
N ILE A 249 27.10 -6.74 -20.49
CA ILE A 249 28.56 -6.71 -20.72
C ILE A 249 29.21 -8.05 -20.31
N GLN A 250 28.86 -8.58 -19.15
CA GLN A 250 29.50 -9.78 -18.60
C GLN A 250 29.02 -11.06 -19.26
N ASN A 251 27.70 -11.23 -19.44
CA ASN A 251 27.15 -12.48 -19.98
C ASN A 251 27.40 -12.62 -21.49
N THR A 252 27.53 -11.51 -22.21
CA THR A 252 27.91 -11.54 -23.64
C THR A 252 29.40 -11.53 -23.85
N LYS A 253 30.23 -11.64 -22.81
CA LYS A 253 31.69 -11.59 -22.89
C LYS A 253 32.22 -10.33 -23.64
N GLY A 254 31.67 -9.17 -23.28
CA GLY A 254 31.97 -7.91 -23.94
C GLY A 254 31.40 -7.84 -25.35
N PHE A 255 30.13 -8.20 -25.50
CA PHE A 255 29.33 -8.12 -26.73
C PHE A 255 29.76 -9.05 -27.87
N THR A 256 30.46 -10.15 -27.54
CA THR A 256 30.96 -11.13 -28.55
C THR A 256 30.13 -12.41 -28.61
N ASP A 257 29.34 -12.71 -27.57
CA ASP A 257 28.59 -13.96 -27.45
C ASP A 257 27.16 -13.68 -26.99
N PHE A 258 26.18 -13.81 -27.87
CA PHE A 258 24.74 -13.68 -27.61
C PHE A 258 24.00 -15.02 -27.70
N SER A 259 24.72 -16.13 -27.57
CA SER A 259 24.13 -17.47 -27.63
C SER A 259 23.25 -17.82 -26.45
N LYS A 260 23.41 -17.12 -25.32
CA LYS A 260 22.61 -17.28 -24.09
C LYS A 260 21.99 -15.95 -23.71
N LYS A 261 20.77 -16.03 -23.16
CA LYS A 261 20.06 -14.87 -22.61
C LYS A 261 20.83 -14.31 -21.40
N PRO A 262 21.19 -13.02 -21.39
CA PRO A 262 21.80 -12.38 -20.24
C PRO A 262 20.88 -12.37 -19.01
N SER A 263 21.50 -12.43 -17.84
CA SER A 263 20.83 -12.35 -16.55
C SER A 263 21.62 -11.50 -15.57
N ASN A 264 20.96 -10.57 -14.91
CA ASN A 264 21.55 -9.75 -13.85
C ASN A 264 22.14 -10.62 -12.74
N TYR A 265 21.48 -11.73 -12.45
CA TYR A 265 21.90 -12.69 -11.43
C TYR A 265 23.15 -13.52 -11.80
N ALA A 266 23.52 -13.56 -13.07
CA ALA A 266 24.74 -14.24 -13.55
C ALA A 266 25.93 -13.28 -13.67
N THR A 267 26.02 -12.30 -12.76
CA THR A 267 27.06 -11.28 -12.72
C THR A 267 27.84 -11.33 -11.40
N ASP A 268 28.95 -10.61 -11.35
CA ASP A 268 29.72 -10.42 -10.12
C ASP A 268 28.98 -9.56 -9.05
N VAL A 269 27.86 -8.96 -9.41
CA VAL A 269 26.95 -8.29 -8.46
C VAL A 269 26.25 -9.31 -7.53
N PHE A 270 25.91 -10.50 -8.03
CA PHE A 270 25.16 -11.51 -7.27
C PHE A 270 25.98 -12.77 -6.91
N THR A 271 26.95 -13.11 -7.73
CA THR A 271 27.76 -14.33 -7.56
C THR A 271 28.39 -14.48 -6.16
N PRO A 272 28.94 -13.45 -5.50
CA PRO A 272 29.50 -13.60 -4.15
C PRO A 272 28.43 -14.00 -3.12
N ILE A 273 27.21 -13.42 -3.21
CA ILE A 273 26.10 -13.76 -2.32
C ILE A 273 25.63 -15.19 -2.58
N PHE A 274 25.57 -15.62 -3.84
CA PHE A 274 25.19 -16.99 -4.18
C PHE A 274 26.19 -18.01 -3.65
N ARG A 275 27.49 -17.76 -3.77
CA ARG A 275 28.52 -18.63 -3.20
C ARG A 275 28.38 -18.77 -1.69
N LYS A 276 28.06 -17.67 -0.99
CA LYS A 276 27.81 -17.74 0.45
C LYS A 276 26.53 -18.50 0.79
N LEU A 277 25.48 -18.34 -0.01
CA LEU A 277 24.26 -19.15 0.13
C LEU A 277 24.50 -20.65 -0.14
N GLU A 278 25.32 -20.98 -1.14
CA GLU A 278 25.74 -22.37 -1.42
C GLU A 278 26.50 -22.98 -0.24
N GLU A 279 27.46 -22.22 0.32
CA GLU A 279 28.21 -22.64 1.53
C GLU A 279 27.27 -22.92 2.73
N LEU A 280 26.30 -22.04 2.96
CA LEU A 280 25.40 -22.13 4.12
C LEU A 280 24.31 -23.20 3.95
N SER A 281 23.77 -23.37 2.74
CA SER A 281 22.64 -24.27 2.47
C SER A 281 23.05 -25.66 1.98
N GLY A 282 24.27 -25.81 1.47
CA GLY A 282 24.73 -27.02 0.78
C GLY A 282 24.06 -27.28 -0.57
N LYS A 283 23.24 -26.33 -1.09
CA LYS A 283 22.59 -26.40 -2.40
C LYS A 283 23.36 -25.54 -3.40
N SER A 284 23.35 -25.92 -4.67
CA SER A 284 24.01 -25.16 -5.74
C SER A 284 23.00 -24.33 -6.54
N TYR A 285 23.42 -23.14 -6.94
CA TYR A 285 22.64 -22.27 -7.83
C TYR A 285 22.78 -22.71 -9.30
N VAL A 286 21.63 -22.82 -9.98
CA VAL A 286 21.58 -23.04 -11.44
C VAL A 286 20.86 -21.86 -12.08
N ASN A 287 21.46 -21.31 -13.15
CA ASN A 287 20.92 -20.14 -13.85
C ASN A 287 19.81 -20.54 -14.85
N ILE A 288 18.68 -20.98 -14.32
CA ILE A 288 17.48 -21.36 -15.07
C ILE A 288 16.30 -20.46 -14.68
N TYR A 289 15.38 -20.23 -15.61
CA TYR A 289 14.22 -19.36 -15.43
C TYR A 289 12.95 -20.04 -15.92
N PRO A 290 11.80 -19.76 -15.31
CA PRO A 290 10.51 -20.20 -15.84
C PRO A 290 10.19 -19.45 -17.15
N GLU A 291 9.37 -20.05 -17.97
CA GLU A 291 8.74 -19.35 -19.09
C GLU A 291 7.74 -18.31 -18.60
N LEU A 292 7.56 -17.24 -19.35
CA LEU A 292 6.59 -16.20 -19.01
C LEU A 292 5.18 -16.80 -18.88
N GLY A 293 4.52 -16.57 -17.74
CA GLY A 293 3.18 -17.11 -17.46
C GLY A 293 3.16 -18.61 -17.09
N ALA A 294 4.30 -19.24 -16.86
CA ALA A 294 4.36 -20.64 -16.44
C ALA A 294 3.66 -20.89 -15.11
N ASP A 295 2.96 -22.03 -15.04
CA ASP A 295 2.30 -22.45 -13.80
C ASP A 295 3.32 -22.77 -12.69
N ARG A 296 3.29 -21.96 -11.63
CA ARG A 296 4.21 -22.08 -10.48
C ARG A 296 4.10 -23.43 -9.77
N SER A 297 2.93 -24.08 -9.83
CA SER A 297 2.71 -25.41 -9.24
C SER A 297 3.49 -26.52 -9.94
N ALA A 298 3.86 -26.32 -11.20
CA ALA A 298 4.61 -27.27 -12.01
C ALA A 298 6.13 -27.15 -11.85
N PHE A 299 6.64 -26.20 -11.08
CA PHE A 299 8.07 -26.01 -10.90
C PHE A 299 8.72 -27.17 -10.16
N ASN A 300 9.77 -27.73 -10.74
CA ASN A 300 10.62 -28.74 -10.08
C ASN A 300 11.49 -28.11 -8.97
N GLU A 301 12.12 -28.93 -8.18
CA GLU A 301 12.96 -28.49 -7.03
C GLU A 301 14.17 -27.67 -7.48
N GLU A 302 14.73 -27.91 -8.66
CA GLU A 302 15.84 -27.13 -9.19
C GLU A 302 15.41 -25.69 -9.51
N MET A 303 14.24 -25.51 -10.16
CA MET A 303 13.65 -24.19 -10.45
C MET A 303 13.32 -23.45 -9.16
N LYS A 304 12.67 -24.11 -8.18
CA LYS A 304 12.35 -23.52 -6.87
C LYS A 304 13.62 -23.08 -6.14
N THR A 305 14.66 -23.91 -6.16
CA THR A 305 15.97 -23.59 -5.59
C THR A 305 16.57 -22.35 -6.26
N ALA A 306 16.59 -22.30 -7.60
CA ALA A 306 17.12 -21.16 -8.35
C ALA A 306 16.38 -19.86 -8.03
N ILE A 307 15.05 -19.89 -7.96
CA ILE A 307 14.21 -18.75 -7.56
C ILE A 307 14.56 -18.31 -6.13
N ALA A 308 14.70 -19.25 -5.18
CA ALA A 308 15.01 -18.94 -3.80
C ALA A 308 16.35 -18.20 -3.66
N PHE A 309 17.39 -18.63 -4.37
CA PHE A 309 18.68 -17.94 -4.40
C PHE A 309 18.54 -16.48 -4.84
N ARG A 310 17.82 -16.24 -5.94
CA ARG A 310 17.63 -14.90 -6.51
C ARG A 310 16.85 -13.98 -5.56
N VAL A 311 15.72 -14.46 -5.02
CA VAL A 311 14.89 -13.69 -4.08
C VAL A 311 15.67 -13.34 -2.83
N ILE A 312 16.39 -14.28 -2.24
CA ILE A 312 17.17 -14.02 -1.01
C ILE A 312 18.27 -12.97 -1.28
N ALA A 313 18.99 -13.10 -2.38
CA ALA A 313 20.07 -12.17 -2.71
C ALA A 313 19.58 -10.75 -3.01
N ASP A 314 18.48 -10.61 -3.75
CA ASP A 314 17.85 -9.32 -3.99
C ASP A 314 17.36 -8.68 -2.69
N HIS A 315 16.64 -9.43 -1.90
CA HIS A 315 16.05 -8.93 -0.65
C HIS A 315 17.10 -8.61 0.42
N LEU A 316 18.22 -9.31 0.44
CA LEU A 316 19.38 -8.96 1.27
C LEU A 316 19.86 -7.54 0.96
N ARG A 317 20.00 -7.19 -0.33
CA ARG A 317 20.42 -5.87 -0.76
C ARG A 317 19.40 -4.83 -0.31
N THR A 318 18.13 -5.02 -0.63
CA THR A 318 17.03 -4.10 -0.26
C THR A 318 17.00 -3.80 1.23
N LEU A 319 17.03 -4.83 2.05
CA LEU A 319 16.93 -4.70 3.50
C LEU A 319 18.18 -4.07 4.10
N SER A 320 19.36 -4.50 3.66
CA SER A 320 20.62 -3.99 4.20
C SER A 320 20.81 -2.50 3.91
N PHE A 321 20.53 -2.06 2.69
CA PHE A 321 20.61 -0.65 2.33
C PHE A 321 19.55 0.21 3.02
N SER A 322 18.32 -0.30 3.16
CA SER A 322 17.27 0.41 3.89
C SER A 322 17.62 0.60 5.36
N ILE A 323 18.12 -0.45 6.03
CA ILE A 323 18.55 -0.38 7.43
C ILE A 323 19.77 0.53 7.58
N ALA A 324 20.71 0.48 6.62
CA ALA A 324 21.85 1.39 6.60
C ALA A 324 21.43 2.88 6.54
N ASP A 325 20.37 3.18 5.82
CA ASP A 325 19.76 4.51 5.72
C ASP A 325 18.77 4.84 6.86
N GLY A 326 18.62 3.96 7.86
CA GLY A 326 17.80 4.17 9.06
C GLY A 326 16.33 3.77 8.90
N ILE A 327 15.96 3.09 7.81
CA ILE A 327 14.59 2.60 7.60
C ILE A 327 14.50 1.17 8.15
N MET A 328 13.77 1.00 9.27
CA MET A 328 13.67 -0.30 9.96
C MET A 328 12.42 -1.06 9.55
N PRO A 329 12.44 -2.40 9.50
CA PRO A 329 11.21 -3.20 9.36
C PRO A 329 10.19 -2.85 10.45
N GLY A 330 8.92 -2.74 10.07
CA GLY A 330 7.87 -2.30 11.01
C GLY A 330 6.46 -2.67 10.55
N ASN A 331 5.44 -2.07 11.15
CA ASN A 331 4.04 -2.43 10.91
C ASN A 331 3.29 -1.46 9.99
N ASN A 332 3.86 -0.32 9.64
CA ASN A 332 3.16 0.74 8.89
C ASN A 332 4.01 1.28 7.74
N GLY A 333 3.36 1.72 6.67
CA GLY A 333 3.98 2.42 5.56
C GLY A 333 5.20 1.68 4.98
N ARG A 334 6.28 2.41 4.72
CA ARG A 334 7.53 1.86 4.16
C ARG A 334 8.18 0.78 5.04
N ASN A 335 8.04 0.88 6.35
CA ASN A 335 8.59 -0.07 7.30
C ASN A 335 7.90 -1.44 7.18
N TYR A 336 6.58 -1.45 6.90
CA TYR A 336 5.83 -2.66 6.61
C TYR A 336 6.29 -3.32 5.30
N VAL A 337 6.60 -2.52 4.28
CA VAL A 337 7.14 -3.05 3.02
C VAL A 337 8.45 -3.81 3.27
N LEU A 338 9.36 -3.25 4.08
CA LEU A 338 10.61 -3.93 4.44
C LEU A 338 10.35 -5.22 5.22
N ARG A 339 9.43 -5.21 6.18
CA ARG A 339 9.06 -6.41 6.92
C ARG A 339 8.46 -7.49 6.01
N ARG A 340 7.66 -7.11 5.02
CA ARG A 340 7.11 -8.01 3.99
C ARG A 340 8.22 -8.65 3.15
N ILE A 341 9.17 -7.85 2.68
CA ILE A 341 10.35 -8.32 1.92
C ILE A 341 11.17 -9.32 2.74
N LEU A 342 11.44 -9.02 4.01
CA LEU A 342 12.17 -9.91 4.92
C LEU A 342 11.45 -11.25 5.10
N ARG A 343 10.15 -11.22 5.41
CA ARG A 343 9.36 -12.44 5.57
C ARG A 343 9.32 -13.30 4.31
N ARG A 344 9.26 -12.65 3.14
CA ARG A 344 9.38 -13.34 1.84
C ARG A 344 10.74 -14.04 1.72
N ALA A 345 11.84 -13.36 2.02
CA ALA A 345 13.18 -13.96 1.97
C ALA A 345 13.35 -15.13 2.94
N VAL A 346 12.87 -15.00 4.18
CA VAL A 346 12.92 -16.07 5.20
C VAL A 346 12.14 -17.31 4.75
N ARG A 347 10.97 -17.12 4.14
CA ARG A 347 10.20 -18.22 3.57
C ARG A 347 10.95 -18.94 2.45
N TYR A 348 11.61 -18.19 1.54
CA TYR A 348 12.47 -18.81 0.51
C TYR A 348 13.70 -19.52 1.13
N GLY A 349 14.17 -19.06 2.28
CA GLY A 349 15.17 -19.76 3.06
C GLY A 349 14.77 -21.19 3.42
N ARG A 350 13.47 -21.44 3.71
CA ARG A 350 12.96 -22.80 3.95
C ARG A 350 13.13 -23.72 2.73
N GLN A 351 13.00 -23.20 1.52
CA GLN A 351 13.23 -23.98 0.29
C GLN A 351 14.70 -24.35 0.12
N LEU A 352 15.61 -23.57 0.67
CA LEU A 352 17.03 -23.89 0.70
C LEU A 352 17.42 -24.84 1.86
N GLY A 353 16.46 -25.16 2.75
CA GLY A 353 16.69 -26.09 3.88
C GLY A 353 17.09 -25.40 5.19
N PHE A 354 17.03 -24.05 5.26
CA PHE A 354 17.27 -23.37 6.53
C PHE A 354 16.11 -23.62 7.50
N SER A 355 16.44 -24.00 8.73
CA SER A 355 15.47 -24.24 9.79
C SER A 355 15.23 -22.99 10.66
N GLY A 356 14.15 -23.01 11.47
CA GLY A 356 13.81 -21.88 12.36
C GLY A 356 14.79 -21.67 13.51
N ASP A 357 15.64 -22.65 13.80
CA ASP A 357 16.49 -22.64 15.01
C ASP A 357 17.74 -21.73 14.86
N LYS A 358 18.14 -21.42 13.62
CA LYS A 358 19.31 -20.57 13.37
C LYS A 358 19.01 -19.59 12.23
N PRO A 359 18.98 -18.29 12.52
CA PRO A 359 18.91 -17.27 11.49
C PRO A 359 20.09 -17.39 10.53
N PHE A 360 19.82 -17.36 9.23
CA PHE A 360 20.86 -17.42 8.19
C PHE A 360 21.14 -16.07 7.54
N PHE A 361 20.14 -15.18 7.61
CA PHE A 361 20.13 -13.96 6.80
C PHE A 361 21.23 -12.99 7.24
N GLY A 362 21.46 -12.85 8.56
CA GLY A 362 22.54 -12.03 9.10
C GLY A 362 23.94 -12.48 8.67
N ALA A 363 24.14 -13.77 8.41
CA ALA A 363 25.43 -14.32 7.96
C ALA A 363 25.80 -13.88 6.52
N LEU A 364 24.84 -13.37 5.75
CA LEU A 364 25.07 -12.86 4.39
C LEU A 364 25.54 -11.39 4.37
N VAL A 365 25.33 -10.66 5.47
CA VAL A 365 25.60 -9.21 5.53
C VAL A 365 27.06 -8.90 5.30
N GLU A 366 27.98 -9.65 5.89
CA GLU A 366 29.42 -9.47 5.72
C GLU A 366 29.84 -9.55 4.25
N THR A 367 29.26 -10.52 3.49
CA THR A 367 29.53 -10.69 2.06
C THR A 367 29.08 -9.46 1.26
N LEU A 368 27.91 -8.92 1.57
CA LEU A 368 27.39 -7.71 0.92
C LEU A 368 28.24 -6.47 1.26
N VAL A 369 28.62 -6.32 2.54
CA VAL A 369 29.48 -5.21 2.99
C VAL A 369 30.85 -5.27 2.33
N ALA A 370 31.47 -6.45 2.23
CA ALA A 370 32.75 -6.63 1.53
C ALA A 370 32.66 -6.22 0.05
N GLN A 371 31.53 -6.51 -0.59
CA GLN A 371 31.30 -6.24 -2.02
C GLN A 371 30.97 -4.78 -2.30
N MET A 372 30.09 -4.15 -1.52
CA MET A 372 29.49 -2.84 -1.84
C MET A 372 29.89 -1.73 -0.86
N GLY A 373 30.47 -2.05 0.28
CA GLY A 373 30.80 -1.07 1.34
C GLY A 373 31.92 -0.07 0.98
N SER A 374 32.66 -0.29 -0.10
CA SER A 374 33.62 0.70 -0.62
C SER A 374 32.96 1.82 -1.42
N VAL A 375 31.81 1.53 -2.03
CA VAL A 375 30.99 2.49 -2.80
C VAL A 375 29.95 3.15 -1.92
N PHE A 376 29.38 2.40 -0.97
CA PHE A 376 28.34 2.80 -0.04
C PHE A 376 28.83 2.61 1.39
N PRO A 377 29.56 3.58 1.95
CA PRO A 377 30.25 3.47 3.25
C PRO A 377 29.27 3.27 4.44
N GLU A 378 28.00 3.66 4.28
CA GLU A 378 26.94 3.44 5.26
C GLU A 378 26.72 1.96 5.55
N LEU A 379 26.88 1.07 4.60
CA LEU A 379 26.81 -0.38 4.82
C LEU A 379 27.85 -0.85 5.83
N LYS A 380 29.08 -0.37 5.68
CA LYS A 380 30.20 -0.73 6.57
C LYS A 380 30.03 -0.12 7.95
N SER A 381 29.63 1.15 8.03
CA SER A 381 29.45 1.84 9.31
C SER A 381 28.31 1.29 10.16
N ARG A 382 27.30 0.67 9.52
CA ARG A 382 26.11 0.10 10.19
C ARG A 382 26.01 -1.41 10.08
N GLU A 383 27.08 -2.11 9.74
CA GLU A 383 27.09 -3.57 9.54
C GLU A 383 26.50 -4.34 10.73
N SER A 384 26.88 -3.98 11.95
CA SER A 384 26.38 -4.64 13.16
C SER A 384 24.88 -4.42 13.36
N VAL A 385 24.37 -3.23 13.08
CA VAL A 385 22.94 -2.89 13.17
C VAL A 385 22.14 -3.67 12.14
N ILE A 386 22.63 -3.73 10.89
CA ILE A 386 22.00 -4.48 9.80
C ILE A 386 21.89 -5.94 10.21
N ARG A 387 22.99 -6.56 10.63
CA ARG A 387 23.04 -7.98 11.04
C ARG A 387 22.06 -8.27 12.16
N GLN A 388 22.13 -7.52 13.25
CA GLN A 388 21.27 -7.73 14.42
C GLN A 388 19.79 -7.56 14.09
N THR A 389 19.43 -6.55 13.29
CA THR A 389 18.05 -6.31 12.88
C THR A 389 17.52 -7.47 12.05
N LEU A 390 18.29 -7.96 11.07
CA LEU A 390 17.88 -9.07 10.22
C LEU A 390 17.75 -10.37 11.02
N GLU A 391 18.71 -10.69 11.90
CA GLU A 391 18.68 -11.88 12.76
C GLU A 391 17.47 -11.86 13.71
N GLN A 392 17.15 -10.73 14.33
CA GLN A 392 16.02 -10.60 15.26
C GLN A 392 14.67 -10.71 14.54
N GLU A 393 14.50 -10.03 13.44
CA GLU A 393 13.25 -10.10 12.66
C GLU A 393 13.05 -11.51 12.06
N GLU A 394 14.12 -12.15 11.57
CA GLU A 394 14.09 -13.52 11.09
C GLU A 394 13.71 -14.51 12.21
N ALA A 395 14.36 -14.42 13.37
CA ALA A 395 14.05 -15.28 14.51
C ALA A 395 12.61 -15.09 15.00
N SER A 396 12.14 -13.85 15.08
CA SER A 396 10.76 -13.52 15.44
C SER A 396 9.75 -14.11 14.45
N PHE A 397 10.01 -13.98 13.16
CA PHE A 397 9.11 -14.53 12.14
C PHE A 397 9.14 -16.05 12.11
N ASN A 398 10.30 -16.69 12.28
CA ASN A 398 10.43 -18.13 12.32
C ASN A 398 9.54 -18.79 13.39
N GLN A 399 9.35 -18.12 14.55
CA GLN A 399 8.46 -18.63 15.61
C GLN A 399 6.99 -18.75 15.15
N THR A 400 6.56 -17.91 14.23
CA THR A 400 5.19 -17.92 13.70
C THR A 400 5.07 -18.63 12.36
N LEU A 401 6.14 -18.63 11.57
CA LEU A 401 6.18 -19.22 10.23
C LEU A 401 5.83 -20.71 10.22
N ASP A 402 6.44 -21.50 11.08
CA ASP A 402 6.20 -22.96 11.12
C ASP A 402 4.75 -23.28 11.51
N ARG A 403 4.18 -22.53 12.46
CA ARG A 403 2.77 -22.66 12.84
C ARG A 403 1.83 -22.23 11.72
N GLY A 404 2.16 -21.14 11.04
CA GLY A 404 1.36 -20.65 9.92
C GLY A 404 1.42 -21.58 8.70
N LEU A 405 2.59 -22.12 8.36
CA LEU A 405 2.71 -23.14 7.31
C LEU A 405 1.91 -24.40 7.67
N LYS A 406 1.98 -24.88 8.91
CA LYS A 406 1.16 -26.00 9.37
C LYS A 406 -0.33 -25.71 9.23
N ARG A 407 -0.76 -24.52 9.65
CA ARG A 407 -2.17 -24.09 9.53
C ARG A 407 -2.62 -24.02 8.07
N PHE A 408 -1.75 -23.54 7.19
CA PHE A 408 -2.00 -23.50 5.73
C PHE A 408 -2.15 -24.93 5.18
N GLU A 409 -1.25 -25.85 5.52
CA GLU A 409 -1.34 -27.25 5.07
C GLU A 409 -2.58 -27.98 5.61
N GLU A 410 -2.98 -27.72 6.86
CA GLU A 410 -4.23 -28.24 7.42
C GLU A 410 -5.45 -27.75 6.64
N ALA A 411 -5.46 -26.48 6.25
CA ALA A 411 -6.51 -25.90 5.42
C ALA A 411 -6.55 -26.54 4.03
N MET A 412 -5.39 -26.81 3.45
CA MET A 412 -5.23 -27.46 2.17
C MET A 412 -5.64 -28.94 2.21
N GLY A 413 -5.27 -29.66 3.29
CA GLY A 413 -5.65 -31.08 3.49
C GLY A 413 -7.17 -31.26 3.65
N SER A 414 -7.87 -30.28 4.22
CA SER A 414 -9.34 -30.32 4.35
C SER A 414 -10.09 -30.03 3.05
N ALA A 415 -9.46 -29.39 2.07
CA ALA A 415 -10.03 -29.13 0.75
C ALA A 415 -9.96 -30.32 -0.23
N ALA A 416 -9.14 -31.33 0.11
CA ALA A 416 -8.92 -32.51 -0.77
C ALA A 416 -9.78 -33.73 -0.43
N VAL A 417 -10.70 -33.66 0.54
CA VAL A 417 -11.60 -34.78 0.91
C VAL A 417 -13.02 -34.51 0.49
N PRO A 418 -13.63 -35.31 -0.42
CA PRO A 418 -15.07 -35.25 -0.63
C PRO A 418 -15.80 -35.61 0.67
N ALA A 419 -16.84 -34.88 0.99
CA ALA A 419 -17.65 -35.05 2.20
C ALA A 419 -18.08 -36.50 2.42
N ALA A 420 -17.47 -37.19 3.39
CA ALA A 420 -18.04 -38.38 3.98
C ALA A 420 -17.64 -38.51 5.46
N SER A 421 -18.67 -38.50 6.29
CA SER A 421 -18.77 -39.01 7.67
C SER A 421 -18.15 -38.23 8.82
N SER A 422 -19.06 -37.57 9.54
CA SER A 422 -19.30 -37.59 10.99
C SER A 422 -18.12 -37.70 11.97
N GLY A 423 -18.00 -36.76 12.87
CA GLY A 423 -17.53 -37.04 14.21
C GLY A 423 -16.77 -35.92 14.89
N ILE A 424 -17.46 -35.23 15.79
CA ILE A 424 -16.95 -34.58 17.01
C ILE A 424 -15.95 -33.44 16.84
N LEU A 425 -16.48 -32.23 16.89
CA LEU A 425 -15.72 -31.00 17.19
C LEU A 425 -15.62 -30.80 18.71
N PRO A 426 -14.48 -30.34 19.24
CA PRO A 426 -14.38 -29.93 20.62
C PRO A 426 -15.21 -28.67 20.88
N GLU A 427 -15.86 -28.63 22.01
CA GLU A 427 -16.61 -27.46 22.51
C GLU A 427 -15.73 -26.20 22.54
N ALA A 428 -16.08 -25.21 21.71
CA ALA A 428 -15.49 -23.89 21.77
C ALA A 428 -16.03 -23.16 23.02
N SER A 429 -15.12 -22.69 23.86
CA SER A 429 -15.42 -21.88 25.03
C SER A 429 -16.21 -20.61 24.61
N GLN A 430 -17.32 -20.42 25.27
CA GLN A 430 -18.18 -19.25 25.16
C GLN A 430 -17.47 -18.00 25.70
N ASN A 431 -17.09 -17.10 24.77
CA ASN A 431 -16.92 -15.70 25.06
C ASN A 431 -17.52 -14.90 23.90
N THR A 432 -18.83 -14.81 23.91
CA THR A 432 -19.60 -14.01 22.96
C THR A 432 -19.68 -12.59 23.45
N ALA A 433 -19.30 -11.62 22.61
CA ALA A 433 -19.61 -10.20 22.80
C ALA A 433 -21.14 -10.04 22.94
N LYS A 434 -21.60 -9.30 23.96
CA LYS A 434 -23.01 -9.07 24.25
C LYS A 434 -23.75 -8.60 23.00
N GLY A 435 -24.77 -9.38 22.54
CA GLY A 435 -25.72 -9.00 21.53
C GLY A 435 -25.61 -9.67 20.16
N ALA A 436 -24.68 -10.57 19.93
CA ALA A 436 -24.61 -11.34 18.68
C ALA A 436 -25.32 -12.70 18.83
N LEU A 437 -26.23 -13.01 17.90
CA LEU A 437 -26.92 -14.30 17.85
C LEU A 437 -26.18 -15.20 16.86
N TYR A 438 -25.72 -16.35 17.34
CA TYR A 438 -25.17 -17.41 16.50
C TYR A 438 -26.24 -18.49 16.36
N SER A 439 -26.66 -18.78 15.13
CA SER A 439 -27.56 -19.89 14.85
C SER A 439 -26.97 -20.82 13.81
N LYS A 440 -27.14 -22.13 13.98
CA LYS A 440 -26.83 -23.14 12.97
C LYS A 440 -28.17 -23.64 12.38
N HIS A 441 -28.44 -23.28 11.15
CA HIS A 441 -29.50 -23.91 10.38
C HIS A 441 -28.89 -24.82 9.31
N HIS A 442 -29.20 -26.10 9.38
CA HIS A 442 -28.90 -27.13 8.37
C HIS A 442 -27.46 -27.24 7.86
N GLY A 443 -26.46 -26.82 8.67
CA GLY A 443 -25.05 -27.00 8.32
C GLY A 443 -24.29 -25.70 7.99
N LEU A 444 -24.98 -24.62 7.61
CA LEU A 444 -24.35 -23.32 7.44
C LEU A 444 -24.45 -22.49 8.72
N PRO A 445 -23.36 -21.86 9.16
CA PRO A 445 -23.37 -20.94 10.30
C PRO A 445 -23.89 -19.57 9.86
N HIS A 446 -24.94 -19.07 10.53
CA HIS A 446 -25.44 -17.70 10.38
C HIS A 446 -25.03 -16.88 11.60
N PHE A 447 -24.41 -15.72 11.34
CA PHE A 447 -23.98 -14.80 12.38
C PHE A 447 -24.71 -13.48 12.21
N GLU A 448 -25.67 -13.20 13.10
CA GLU A 448 -26.55 -12.04 13.03
C GLU A 448 -26.18 -10.99 14.08
N ARG A 449 -26.06 -9.75 13.64
CA ARG A 449 -26.04 -8.53 14.47
C ARG A 449 -27.30 -7.72 14.17
N PRO A 450 -28.17 -7.49 15.14
CA PRO A 450 -29.49 -6.91 14.91
C PRO A 450 -29.50 -5.52 14.24
N TRP A 451 -28.43 -4.76 14.35
CA TRP A 451 -28.29 -3.37 13.86
C TRP A 451 -27.45 -3.23 12.59
N GLU A 452 -27.10 -4.34 11.94
CA GLU A 452 -26.26 -4.31 10.73
C GLU A 452 -27.10 -4.51 9.47
N LYS A 453 -26.52 -4.16 8.32
CA LYS A 453 -27.11 -4.36 7.01
C LYS A 453 -26.64 -5.66 6.41
N TYR A 454 -27.49 -6.29 5.61
CA TYR A 454 -27.20 -7.61 5.02
C TYR A 454 -27.62 -7.68 3.58
N MET A 455 -26.78 -8.32 2.75
CA MET A 455 -27.17 -8.82 1.45
C MET A 455 -27.63 -10.28 1.61
N LEU A 456 -28.89 -10.56 1.29
CA LEU A 456 -29.48 -11.89 1.37
C LEU A 456 -29.70 -12.45 -0.03
N THR A 457 -29.42 -13.75 -0.21
CA THR A 457 -29.60 -14.45 -1.48
C THR A 457 -30.35 -15.76 -1.25
N ALA A 458 -31.42 -16.01 -2.00
CA ALA A 458 -32.06 -17.32 -2.06
C ALA A 458 -32.09 -17.83 -3.50
N VAL A 459 -31.82 -19.11 -3.64
CA VAL A 459 -31.70 -19.80 -4.92
C VAL A 459 -32.86 -20.76 -5.05
N THR A 460 -33.40 -20.92 -6.26
CA THR A 460 -34.44 -21.91 -6.52
C THR A 460 -33.89 -23.36 -6.46
N HIS A 461 -34.72 -24.31 -6.08
CA HIS A 461 -34.32 -25.71 -6.02
C HIS A 461 -33.87 -26.17 -7.41
N ASP A 462 -32.73 -26.84 -7.49
CA ASP A 462 -32.11 -27.30 -8.74
C ASP A 462 -31.98 -26.22 -9.83
N ARG A 463 -31.84 -24.95 -9.44
CA ARG A 463 -31.76 -23.81 -10.37
C ARG A 463 -32.96 -23.70 -11.32
N GLN A 464 -34.11 -24.10 -10.87
CA GLN A 464 -35.38 -24.03 -11.64
C GLN A 464 -35.63 -22.57 -12.07
N VAL A 465 -35.94 -22.39 -13.35
CA VAL A 465 -36.20 -21.07 -13.93
C VAL A 465 -37.62 -20.59 -13.60
N LEU A 466 -37.71 -19.45 -12.95
CA LEU A 466 -38.96 -18.79 -12.55
C LEU A 466 -39.63 -18.09 -13.74
N SER A 467 -40.91 -18.26 -13.88
CA SER A 467 -41.72 -17.49 -14.83
C SER A 467 -41.74 -16.00 -14.49
N THR A 468 -42.16 -15.15 -15.42
CA THR A 468 -42.36 -13.71 -15.22
C THR A 468 -43.26 -13.41 -14.03
N ASP A 469 -44.40 -14.14 -13.93
CA ASP A 469 -45.38 -13.94 -12.86
C ASP A 469 -44.83 -14.41 -11.50
N ALA A 470 -44.08 -15.53 -11.49
CA ALA A 470 -43.41 -16.00 -10.29
C ALA A 470 -42.38 -15.02 -9.76
N ARG A 471 -41.61 -14.37 -10.65
CA ARG A 471 -40.64 -13.31 -10.25
C ARG A 471 -41.34 -12.07 -9.68
N GLN A 472 -42.50 -11.69 -10.22
CA GLN A 472 -43.30 -10.60 -9.70
C GLN A 472 -43.81 -10.91 -8.28
N ILE A 473 -44.34 -12.13 -8.05
CA ILE A 473 -44.77 -12.59 -6.72
C ILE A 473 -43.63 -12.48 -5.70
N ILE A 474 -42.40 -12.81 -6.10
CA ILE A 474 -41.23 -12.72 -5.20
C ILE A 474 -40.89 -11.27 -4.90
N LEU A 475 -40.84 -10.41 -5.91
CA LEU A 475 -40.54 -8.97 -5.72
C LEU A 475 -41.58 -8.32 -4.83
N ASP A 476 -42.88 -8.60 -5.05
CA ASP A 476 -43.99 -8.08 -4.23
C ASP A 476 -43.87 -8.53 -2.77
N ALA A 477 -43.48 -9.79 -2.54
CA ALA A 477 -43.26 -10.32 -1.19
C ALA A 477 -42.09 -9.63 -0.48
N ILE A 478 -41.02 -9.36 -1.21
CA ILE A 478 -39.87 -8.60 -0.68
C ILE A 478 -40.31 -7.16 -0.32
N LEU A 479 -41.04 -6.49 -1.19
CA LEU A 479 -41.52 -5.13 -0.97
C LEU A 479 -42.53 -5.03 0.18
N HIS A 480 -43.39 -6.07 0.36
CA HIS A 480 -44.42 -6.11 1.40
C HIS A 480 -43.86 -5.97 2.82
N PHE A 481 -42.69 -6.49 3.09
CA PHE A 481 -42.08 -6.43 4.43
C PHE A 481 -41.15 -5.21 4.65
N HIS A 482 -40.97 -4.41 3.61
CA HIS A 482 -40.22 -3.13 3.73
C HIS A 482 -40.90 -2.17 4.73
N GLY A 483 -40.12 -1.59 5.64
CA GLY A 483 -40.60 -0.69 6.69
C GLY A 483 -41.24 -1.39 7.90
N SER A 484 -41.58 -2.69 7.82
CA SER A 484 -42.16 -3.45 8.93
C SER A 484 -41.18 -4.45 9.56
N ARG A 485 -40.44 -5.19 8.76
CA ARG A 485 -39.45 -6.17 9.25
C ARG A 485 -38.02 -5.76 8.97
N TYR A 486 -37.80 -5.01 7.91
CA TYR A 486 -36.52 -4.48 7.50
C TYR A 486 -36.67 -3.19 6.68
N VAL A 487 -35.64 -2.39 6.64
CA VAL A 487 -35.47 -1.36 5.63
C VAL A 487 -34.81 -2.02 4.42
N LEU A 488 -35.46 -1.95 3.25
CA LEU A 488 -34.92 -2.43 2.00
C LEU A 488 -34.15 -1.30 1.30
N PHE A 489 -32.93 -1.58 0.84
CA PHE A 489 -32.10 -0.67 0.05
C PHE A 489 -32.16 -1.00 -1.45
N ALA A 490 -32.05 -2.28 -1.81
CA ALA A 490 -32.21 -2.76 -3.17
C ALA A 490 -32.68 -4.21 -3.19
N ALA A 491 -33.36 -4.62 -4.27
CA ALA A 491 -33.72 -6.01 -4.54
C ALA A 491 -33.71 -6.30 -6.03
N VAL A 492 -33.35 -7.52 -6.39
CA VAL A 492 -33.44 -8.04 -7.76
C VAL A 492 -33.92 -9.50 -7.76
N VAL A 493 -34.85 -9.81 -8.60
CA VAL A 493 -35.31 -11.19 -8.79
C VAL A 493 -34.89 -11.70 -10.16
N MET A 494 -33.89 -12.56 -10.15
CA MET A 494 -33.28 -13.18 -11.32
C MET A 494 -34.11 -14.43 -11.73
N PRO A 495 -33.82 -15.04 -12.87
CA PRO A 495 -34.60 -16.24 -13.31
C PRO A 495 -34.58 -17.40 -12.33
N ASP A 496 -33.51 -17.61 -11.57
CA ASP A 496 -33.30 -18.77 -10.71
C ASP A 496 -32.88 -18.42 -9.27
N HIS A 497 -32.86 -17.13 -8.91
CA HIS A 497 -32.50 -16.64 -7.56
C HIS A 497 -32.96 -15.20 -7.35
N PHE A 498 -32.88 -14.71 -6.09
CA PHE A 498 -33.00 -13.30 -5.83
C PHE A 498 -31.91 -12.81 -4.88
N HIS A 499 -31.60 -11.52 -4.99
CA HIS A 499 -30.78 -10.77 -4.02
C HIS A 499 -31.61 -9.65 -3.41
N MET A 500 -31.43 -9.41 -2.13
CA MET A 500 -31.97 -8.24 -1.43
C MET A 500 -30.96 -7.67 -0.42
N LEU A 501 -30.93 -6.35 -0.32
CA LEU A 501 -30.06 -5.61 0.57
C LEU A 501 -30.93 -4.96 1.65
N VAL A 502 -30.78 -5.39 2.91
CA VAL A 502 -31.71 -5.08 4.00
C VAL A 502 -31.00 -4.70 5.29
N GLU A 503 -31.72 -3.94 6.13
CA GLU A 503 -31.40 -3.67 7.53
C GLU A 503 -32.59 -4.12 8.39
N PRO A 504 -32.44 -5.17 9.24
CA PRO A 504 -33.49 -5.65 10.11
C PRO A 504 -34.05 -4.55 11.02
N GLN A 505 -35.36 -4.57 11.27
CA GLN A 505 -36.03 -3.61 12.14
C GLN A 505 -36.40 -4.25 13.48
N PRO A 506 -36.58 -3.45 14.55
CA PRO A 506 -37.07 -3.95 15.82
C PRO A 506 -38.45 -4.63 15.67
N LYS A 507 -38.58 -5.82 16.23
CA LYS A 507 -39.83 -6.60 16.30
C LYS A 507 -40.60 -6.27 17.57
N GLU A 508 -39.91 -6.17 18.69
CA GLU A 508 -40.43 -5.89 20.00
C GLU A 508 -39.33 -5.34 20.90
N TRP A 509 -39.73 -4.87 22.09
CA TRP A 509 -38.81 -4.39 23.11
C TRP A 509 -38.86 -5.34 24.32
N ASN A 510 -37.72 -5.79 24.79
CA ASN A 510 -37.64 -6.67 25.93
C ASN A 510 -37.96 -5.93 27.26
N LYS A 511 -38.08 -6.69 28.35
CA LYS A 511 -38.40 -6.13 29.67
C LYS A 511 -37.35 -5.13 30.20
N GLU A 512 -36.16 -5.10 29.62
CA GLU A 512 -35.07 -4.22 30.00
C GLU A 512 -35.00 -2.98 29.09
N GLY A 513 -35.96 -2.81 28.16
CA GLY A 513 -36.01 -1.68 27.21
C GLY A 513 -35.08 -1.79 26.02
N ASN A 514 -34.47 -2.96 25.74
CA ASN A 514 -33.63 -3.18 24.59
C ASN A 514 -34.46 -3.71 23.41
N PRO A 515 -34.20 -3.27 22.17
CA PRO A 515 -34.89 -3.76 20.98
C PRO A 515 -34.52 -5.21 20.68
N VAL A 516 -35.52 -6.03 20.36
CA VAL A 516 -35.38 -7.36 19.79
C VAL A 516 -35.72 -7.24 18.32
N PHE A 517 -34.79 -7.55 17.45
CA PHE A 517 -34.93 -7.39 15.99
C PHE A 517 -35.49 -8.63 15.33
N TRP A 518 -36.05 -8.47 14.13
CA TRP A 518 -36.37 -9.59 13.27
C TRP A 518 -35.09 -10.32 12.88
N SER A 519 -34.97 -11.62 13.11
CA SER A 519 -33.82 -12.39 12.64
C SER A 519 -33.86 -12.59 11.12
N LEU A 520 -32.69 -12.71 10.50
CA LEU A 520 -32.58 -12.96 9.05
C LEU A 520 -33.31 -14.27 8.66
N SER A 521 -33.25 -15.26 9.54
CA SER A 521 -33.96 -16.52 9.38
C SER A 521 -35.47 -16.33 9.34
N GLU A 522 -36.09 -15.54 10.23
CA GLU A 522 -37.52 -15.22 10.23
C GLU A 522 -37.92 -14.44 8.98
N VAL A 523 -37.10 -13.50 8.54
CA VAL A 523 -37.31 -12.72 7.32
C VAL A 523 -37.32 -13.65 6.10
N MET A 524 -36.26 -14.44 5.93
CA MET A 524 -36.14 -15.37 4.79
C MET A 524 -37.20 -16.46 4.79
N HIS A 525 -37.52 -17.01 5.98
CA HIS A 525 -38.59 -17.99 6.10
C HIS A 525 -39.94 -17.42 5.64
N SER A 526 -40.25 -16.21 6.01
CA SER A 526 -41.52 -15.55 5.63
C SER A 526 -41.61 -15.34 4.13
N ILE A 527 -40.57 -14.87 3.48
CA ILE A 527 -40.52 -14.65 2.04
C ILE A 527 -40.60 -15.98 1.32
N LYS A 528 -39.72 -16.94 1.64
CA LYS A 528 -39.67 -18.27 0.98
C LYS A 528 -40.95 -19.06 1.16
N SER A 529 -41.54 -19.06 2.37
CA SER A 529 -42.79 -19.79 2.64
C SER A 529 -43.99 -19.21 1.90
N PHE A 530 -44.12 -17.87 1.90
CA PHE A 530 -45.22 -17.20 1.17
C PHE A 530 -45.08 -17.41 -0.34
N THR A 531 -43.92 -17.13 -0.91
CA THR A 531 -43.69 -17.23 -2.35
C THR A 531 -43.81 -18.66 -2.86
N SER A 532 -43.35 -19.68 -2.11
CA SER A 532 -43.55 -21.08 -2.49
C SER A 532 -45.00 -21.42 -2.61
N LYS A 533 -45.87 -20.97 -1.69
CA LYS A 533 -47.30 -21.22 -1.72
C LYS A 533 -47.98 -20.58 -2.95
N GLU A 534 -47.68 -19.32 -3.19
CA GLU A 534 -48.28 -18.57 -4.30
C GLU A 534 -47.77 -19.02 -5.66
N ILE A 535 -46.48 -19.37 -5.79
CA ILE A 535 -45.92 -19.91 -7.03
C ILE A 535 -46.52 -21.30 -7.35
N ASN A 536 -46.58 -22.19 -6.37
CA ASN A 536 -47.20 -23.51 -6.56
C ASN A 536 -48.69 -23.39 -6.94
N LYS A 537 -49.42 -22.43 -6.36
CA LYS A 537 -50.80 -22.14 -6.74
C LYS A 537 -50.90 -21.62 -8.19
N LEU A 538 -49.93 -20.75 -8.61
CA LEU A 538 -49.87 -20.23 -9.96
C LEU A 538 -49.56 -21.31 -10.99
N THR A 539 -48.64 -22.22 -10.68
CA THR A 539 -48.22 -23.30 -11.59
C THR A 539 -49.12 -24.54 -11.53
N GLY A 540 -49.96 -24.67 -10.52
CA GLY A 540 -50.75 -25.89 -10.26
C GLY A 540 -49.90 -27.05 -9.71
N ASP A 541 -48.68 -26.74 -9.24
CA ASP A 541 -47.69 -27.71 -8.77
C ASP A 541 -47.66 -27.76 -7.24
N SER A 542 -46.97 -28.76 -6.67
CA SER A 542 -46.76 -28.90 -5.22
C SER A 542 -45.28 -29.11 -4.87
N GLY A 543 -44.39 -28.76 -5.79
CA GLY A 543 -42.93 -28.94 -5.65
C GLY A 543 -42.24 -27.96 -4.69
N THR A 544 -41.00 -28.26 -4.37
CA THR A 544 -40.12 -27.37 -3.62
C THR A 544 -39.62 -26.27 -4.56
N ILE A 545 -39.85 -24.99 -4.22
CA ILE A 545 -39.43 -23.85 -5.03
C ILE A 545 -38.04 -23.38 -4.67
N TRP A 546 -37.70 -23.37 -3.40
CA TRP A 546 -36.44 -22.81 -2.90
C TRP A 546 -35.52 -23.89 -2.37
N GLU A 547 -34.19 -23.70 -2.57
CA GLU A 547 -33.19 -24.41 -1.82
C GLU A 547 -33.48 -24.27 -0.33
N ARG A 548 -33.08 -25.29 0.47
CA ARG A 548 -33.41 -25.33 1.90
C ARG A 548 -32.81 -24.19 2.66
N ASP A 549 -31.60 -23.81 2.30
CA ASP A 549 -30.81 -22.73 2.95
C ASP A 549 -30.84 -21.43 2.14
N TYR A 550 -30.19 -20.38 2.67
CA TYR A 550 -29.99 -19.10 2.00
C TYR A 550 -28.58 -18.59 2.34
N HIS A 551 -28.04 -17.68 1.53
CA HIS A 551 -26.77 -17.02 1.79
C HIS A 551 -27.02 -15.62 2.35
N ASP A 552 -26.33 -15.28 3.45
CA ASP A 552 -26.33 -13.97 4.03
C ASP A 552 -24.90 -13.41 4.04
N ARG A 553 -24.80 -12.12 3.75
CA ARG A 553 -23.55 -11.37 3.82
C ARG A 553 -23.80 -10.07 4.55
N MET A 554 -23.12 -9.86 5.66
CA MET A 554 -23.17 -8.61 6.40
C MET A 554 -22.46 -7.51 5.63
N ILE A 555 -23.07 -6.34 5.51
CA ILE A 555 -22.52 -5.12 4.91
C ILE A 555 -21.71 -4.39 5.98
N ARG A 556 -20.51 -3.94 5.65
CA ARG A 556 -19.51 -3.56 6.63
C ARG A 556 -19.04 -2.13 6.55
N SER A 557 -19.36 -1.43 5.46
CA SER A 557 -19.04 -0.01 5.26
C SER A 557 -20.02 0.61 4.28
N ASP A 558 -20.05 1.94 4.21
CA ASP A 558 -20.85 2.64 3.19
C ASP A 558 -20.35 2.33 1.78
N SER A 559 -19.04 2.11 1.60
CA SER A 559 -18.48 1.66 0.31
C SER A 559 -18.96 0.26 -0.06
N ASP A 560 -18.96 -0.71 0.89
CA ASP A 560 -19.50 -2.06 0.67
C ASP A 560 -21.02 -2.00 0.39
N LEU A 561 -21.76 -1.10 1.07
CA LEU A 561 -23.17 -0.87 0.80
C LEU A 561 -23.40 -0.42 -0.65
N TRP A 562 -22.60 0.55 -1.13
CA TRP A 562 -22.70 1.05 -2.49
C TRP A 562 -22.31 -0.01 -3.52
N GLU A 563 -21.24 -0.75 -3.30
CA GLU A 563 -20.81 -1.84 -4.17
C GLU A 563 -21.89 -2.93 -4.28
N LYS A 564 -22.51 -3.31 -3.18
CA LYS A 564 -23.59 -4.31 -3.18
C LYS A 564 -24.91 -3.75 -3.69
N PHE A 565 -25.16 -2.47 -3.48
CA PHE A 565 -26.29 -1.78 -4.10
C PHE A 565 -26.15 -1.78 -5.63
N GLU A 566 -24.98 -1.41 -6.14
CA GLU A 566 -24.65 -1.47 -7.57
C GLU A 566 -24.70 -2.91 -8.09
N TYR A 567 -24.13 -3.88 -7.38
CA TYR A 567 -24.19 -5.29 -7.73
C TYR A 567 -25.64 -5.78 -7.88
N VAL A 568 -26.51 -5.51 -6.91
CA VAL A 568 -27.93 -5.94 -6.93
C VAL A 568 -28.66 -5.26 -8.08
N THR A 569 -28.46 -3.95 -8.29
CA THR A 569 -29.19 -3.19 -9.32
C THR A 569 -28.72 -3.46 -10.74
N THR A 570 -27.44 -3.82 -10.94
CA THR A 570 -26.86 -4.12 -12.27
C THR A 570 -26.77 -5.62 -12.57
N ASN A 571 -27.20 -6.50 -11.66
CA ASN A 571 -27.13 -7.96 -11.84
C ASN A 571 -27.80 -8.45 -13.14
N PRO A 572 -28.98 -7.93 -13.56
CA PRO A 572 -29.57 -8.32 -14.82
C PRO A 572 -28.74 -7.95 -16.06
N GLN A 573 -28.03 -6.85 -16.04
CA GLN A 573 -27.14 -6.46 -17.14
C GLN A 573 -25.93 -7.39 -17.21
N ARG A 574 -25.32 -7.70 -16.06
CA ARG A 574 -24.21 -8.67 -15.96
C ARG A 574 -24.61 -10.07 -16.44
N ALA A 575 -25.86 -10.43 -16.28
CA ALA A 575 -26.43 -11.71 -16.76
C ALA A 575 -26.96 -11.64 -18.21
N ASN A 576 -26.74 -10.55 -18.95
CA ASN A 576 -27.22 -10.32 -20.31
C ASN A 576 -28.76 -10.44 -20.46
N LEU A 577 -29.55 -10.14 -19.43
CA LEU A 577 -31.01 -10.21 -19.43
C LEU A 577 -31.68 -8.91 -19.91
N THR A 578 -30.90 -7.87 -20.23
CA THR A 578 -31.40 -6.55 -20.64
C THR A 578 -30.70 -6.10 -21.90
N GLN A 579 -31.22 -6.42 -23.07
CA GLN A 579 -30.66 -5.90 -24.33
C GLN A 579 -31.35 -4.63 -24.86
N GLU A 580 -32.61 -4.37 -24.52
CA GLU A 580 -33.34 -3.20 -25.07
C GLU A 580 -34.34 -2.52 -24.11
N LYS A 581 -34.61 -3.09 -22.92
CA LYS A 581 -35.54 -2.52 -21.93
C LYS A 581 -35.04 -2.67 -20.52
N PRO A 582 -35.39 -1.77 -19.58
CA PRO A 582 -35.09 -1.95 -18.17
C PRO A 582 -35.61 -3.28 -17.66
N TYR A 583 -34.81 -4.01 -16.88
CA TYR A 583 -35.22 -5.26 -16.26
C TYR A 583 -36.36 -4.99 -15.24
N PRO A 584 -37.55 -5.57 -15.37
CA PRO A 584 -38.73 -5.17 -14.59
C PRO A 584 -38.68 -5.59 -13.11
N PHE A 585 -37.84 -6.59 -12.75
CA PHE A 585 -37.81 -7.19 -11.41
C PHE A 585 -36.63 -6.68 -10.58
N VAL A 586 -36.34 -5.37 -10.68
CA VAL A 586 -35.36 -4.63 -9.83
C VAL A 586 -36.06 -3.49 -9.12
N TRP A 587 -35.81 -3.37 -7.85
CA TRP A 587 -36.24 -2.22 -7.05
C TRP A 587 -35.04 -1.64 -6.27
N ALA A 588 -34.98 -0.32 -6.12
CA ALA A 588 -33.96 0.33 -5.32
C ALA A 588 -34.52 1.60 -4.67
N LYS A 589 -34.09 1.88 -3.44
CA LYS A 589 -34.47 3.07 -2.67
C LYS A 589 -34.01 4.33 -3.39
N GLY A 590 -34.92 5.27 -3.62
CA GLY A 590 -34.63 6.55 -4.27
C GLY A 590 -34.67 6.52 -5.81
N TRP A 591 -35.03 5.39 -6.45
CA TRP A 591 -35.15 5.32 -7.91
C TRP A 591 -36.35 6.07 -8.51
N GLU A 592 -37.13 6.70 -7.69
CA GLU A 592 -38.28 7.53 -8.11
C GLU A 592 -37.87 8.97 -8.54
N SER A 593 -36.61 9.37 -8.30
CA SER A 593 -36.09 10.69 -8.72
C SER A 593 -35.49 10.65 -10.13
N GLU A 594 -35.78 11.69 -10.96
CA GLU A 594 -35.34 11.75 -12.36
C GLU A 594 -33.82 11.75 -12.54
N ASN A 595 -33.04 12.17 -11.57
CA ASN A 595 -31.57 12.22 -11.60
C ASN A 595 -30.87 10.86 -11.66
N LEU A 596 -31.55 9.78 -11.30
CA LEU A 596 -31.01 8.42 -11.38
C LEU A 596 -31.27 7.71 -12.72
N LYS A 597 -32.13 8.27 -13.57
CA LYS A 597 -32.33 7.77 -14.94
C LYS A 597 -31.12 8.04 -15.83
N GLU A 598 -30.43 9.16 -15.63
CA GLU A 598 -29.22 9.52 -16.40
C GLU A 598 -27.98 8.72 -16.03
N LEU A 599 -27.81 8.33 -14.76
CA LEU A 599 -26.74 7.42 -14.31
C LEU A 599 -26.86 6.00 -14.90
N ARG A 600 -28.05 5.57 -15.28
CA ARG A 600 -28.29 4.30 -15.99
C ARG A 600 -27.69 4.26 -17.40
N VAL A 601 -27.53 5.42 -18.06
CA VAL A 601 -27.02 5.53 -19.43
C VAL A 601 -25.49 5.66 -19.43
N ALA A 602 -24.90 6.33 -18.45
CA ALA A 602 -23.46 6.55 -18.37
C ALA A 602 -22.66 5.28 -17.99
N ALA A 603 -23.21 4.43 -17.13
CA ALA A 603 -22.57 3.16 -16.74
C ALA A 603 -22.54 2.10 -17.85
N ALA A 604 -23.37 2.23 -18.86
CA ALA A 604 -23.44 1.29 -20.00
C ALA A 604 -22.32 1.50 -21.04
N TYR A 605 -21.56 2.62 -20.97
CA TYR A 605 -20.57 2.98 -22.00
C TYR A 605 -19.09 2.76 -21.59
N GLN A 606 -18.78 2.37 -20.35
CA GLN A 606 -17.39 2.25 -19.89
C GLN A 606 -16.82 0.83 -19.82
N ASN A 607 -17.55 -0.23 -20.16
CA ASN A 607 -17.00 -1.58 -20.11
C ASN A 607 -17.19 -2.34 -21.44
N HIS A 608 -16.41 -1.98 -22.45
CA HIS A 608 -16.10 -2.87 -23.57
C HIS A 608 -14.59 -2.88 -23.82
N GLY A 609 -13.95 -3.95 -23.39
CA GLY A 609 -12.58 -4.28 -23.74
C GLY A 609 -11.99 -5.35 -22.84
N GLN A 610 -11.90 -6.53 -23.37
CA GLN A 610 -11.19 -7.76 -22.95
C GLN A 610 -12.07 -8.82 -22.27
N ASP A 611 -12.34 -9.91 -22.98
CA ASP A 611 -11.66 -11.19 -22.95
C ASP A 611 -12.46 -12.26 -23.71
N ALA A 612 -11.84 -12.91 -24.63
CA ALA A 612 -12.25 -14.21 -25.15
C ALA A 612 -11.00 -15.03 -25.48
N HIS A 613 -10.83 -16.12 -24.80
CA HIS A 613 -10.26 -17.40 -25.13
C HIS A 613 -9.24 -17.94 -24.12
N GLY A 614 -9.60 -19.05 -23.50
CA GLY A 614 -8.68 -19.91 -22.76
C GLY A 614 -9.44 -21.01 -21.99
N SER A 615 -9.34 -22.22 -22.50
CA SER A 615 -9.96 -23.47 -22.06
C SER A 615 -10.00 -23.68 -20.54
N ARG A 616 -11.19 -24.07 -20.05
CA ARG A 616 -11.43 -24.61 -18.72
C ARG A 616 -10.61 -25.87 -18.44
N ARG A 617 -9.77 -25.79 -17.39
CA ARG A 617 -9.48 -26.93 -16.51
C ARG A 617 -10.01 -26.56 -15.15
N ASP A 618 -10.67 -27.50 -14.47
CA ASP A 618 -11.24 -27.31 -13.15
C ASP A 618 -10.18 -26.82 -12.16
N ALA A 619 -10.19 -25.53 -11.86
CA ALA A 619 -9.43 -24.98 -10.77
C ALA A 619 -10.10 -25.40 -9.45
N GLY A 620 -9.39 -26.04 -8.55
CA GLY A 620 -9.84 -26.34 -7.19
C GLY A 620 -10.37 -25.09 -6.48
N ALA A 621 -11.25 -25.27 -5.49
CA ALA A 621 -11.82 -24.15 -4.74
C ALA A 621 -10.71 -23.26 -4.16
N PRO A 622 -10.84 -21.91 -4.22
CA PRO A 622 -9.85 -21.00 -3.69
C PRO A 622 -9.66 -21.19 -2.18
N LEU A 623 -8.47 -20.87 -1.66
CA LEU A 623 -8.24 -20.75 -0.21
C LEU A 623 -9.18 -19.68 0.34
N SER A 624 -9.93 -19.98 1.41
CA SER A 624 -10.91 -19.04 1.94
C SER A 624 -10.24 -17.78 2.48
N GLY A 625 -10.91 -16.63 2.31
CA GLY A 625 -10.42 -15.35 2.81
C GLY A 625 -10.26 -15.30 4.33
N GLU A 626 -11.03 -16.10 5.09
CA GLU A 626 -10.88 -16.25 6.55
C GLU A 626 -9.54 -16.87 6.93
N ILE A 627 -9.13 -17.91 6.22
CA ILE A 627 -7.84 -18.59 6.46
C ILE A 627 -6.70 -17.64 6.05
N ALA A 628 -6.83 -16.96 4.92
CA ALA A 628 -5.86 -15.97 4.50
C ALA A 628 -5.74 -14.81 5.52
N PHE A 629 -6.85 -14.38 6.10
CA PHE A 629 -6.87 -13.36 7.15
C PHE A 629 -6.28 -13.90 8.48
N GLU A 630 -6.59 -15.13 8.87
CA GLU A 630 -6.00 -15.78 10.05
C GLU A 630 -4.47 -15.87 9.90
N LEU A 631 -3.98 -16.26 8.72
CA LEU A 631 -2.56 -16.29 8.41
C LEU A 631 -1.92 -14.89 8.52
N TYR A 632 -2.60 -13.87 8.05
CA TYR A 632 -2.14 -12.50 8.13
C TYR A 632 -2.14 -11.95 9.56
N ASP A 633 -3.27 -12.01 10.25
CA ASP A 633 -3.50 -11.37 11.56
C ASP A 633 -2.80 -12.12 12.71
N THR A 634 -2.89 -13.45 12.70
CA THR A 634 -2.39 -14.29 13.80
C THR A 634 -0.95 -14.75 13.60
N PHE A 635 -0.61 -15.13 12.38
CA PHE A 635 0.71 -15.69 12.06
C PHE A 635 1.63 -14.69 11.34
N GLY A 636 1.13 -13.51 11.02
CA GLY A 636 1.92 -12.46 10.40
C GLY A 636 2.38 -12.77 8.97
N PHE A 637 1.63 -13.60 8.23
CA PHE A 637 1.86 -13.84 6.81
C PHE A 637 1.36 -12.63 6.02
N PRO A 638 2.23 -11.91 5.31
CA PRO A 638 1.75 -10.94 4.32
C PRO A 638 0.86 -11.63 3.30
N ILE A 639 -0.16 -10.95 2.80
CA ILE A 639 -1.14 -11.56 1.88
C ILE A 639 -0.49 -12.09 0.60
N ASP A 640 0.47 -11.37 0.04
CA ASP A 640 1.26 -11.80 -1.11
C ASP A 640 2.02 -13.11 -0.87
N LEU A 641 2.44 -13.37 0.37
CA LEU A 641 3.03 -14.65 0.74
C LEU A 641 1.99 -15.78 0.73
N THR A 642 0.77 -15.52 1.17
CA THR A 642 -0.34 -16.47 1.13
C THR A 642 -0.77 -16.75 -0.33
N GLU A 643 -0.84 -15.71 -1.16
CA GLU A 643 -1.12 -15.84 -2.61
C GLU A 643 -0.02 -16.66 -3.31
N LEU A 644 1.25 -16.42 -2.97
CA LEU A 644 2.38 -17.20 -3.48
C LEU A 644 2.26 -18.67 -3.10
N LEU A 645 1.95 -18.99 -1.83
CA LEU A 645 1.76 -20.36 -1.36
C LEU A 645 0.59 -21.06 -2.07
N CYS A 646 -0.48 -20.33 -2.38
CA CYS A 646 -1.60 -20.81 -3.16
C CYS A 646 -1.21 -21.05 -4.63
N ALA A 647 -0.53 -20.10 -5.26
CA ALA A 647 -0.10 -20.19 -6.65
C ALA A 647 0.86 -21.37 -6.89
N GLU A 648 1.75 -21.66 -5.93
CA GLU A 648 2.64 -22.83 -5.97
C GLU A 648 1.88 -24.19 -5.93
N ARG A 649 0.58 -24.16 -5.58
CA ARG A 649 -0.33 -25.33 -5.55
C ARG A 649 -1.43 -25.25 -6.61
N GLY A 650 -1.33 -24.30 -7.53
CA GLY A 650 -2.33 -24.10 -8.58
C GLY A 650 -3.67 -23.54 -8.06
N LEU A 651 -3.65 -22.86 -6.90
CA LEU A 651 -4.84 -22.32 -6.24
C LEU A 651 -4.80 -20.79 -6.23
N LYS A 652 -5.94 -20.19 -5.94
CA LYS A 652 -6.09 -18.75 -5.71
C LYS A 652 -6.57 -18.51 -4.28
N VAL A 653 -6.41 -17.28 -3.79
CA VAL A 653 -6.97 -16.81 -2.53
C VAL A 653 -8.31 -16.13 -2.81
N ASP A 654 -9.29 -16.28 -1.93
CA ASP A 654 -10.50 -15.45 -1.92
C ASP A 654 -10.16 -14.04 -1.41
N MET A 655 -9.59 -13.23 -2.31
CA MET A 655 -9.14 -11.86 -2.01
C MET A 655 -10.30 -10.95 -1.57
N PRO A 656 -11.48 -10.94 -2.21
CA PRO A 656 -12.58 -10.10 -1.76
C PRO A 656 -12.96 -10.37 -0.30
N ARG A 657 -12.91 -11.63 0.12
CA ARG A 657 -13.21 -12.00 1.49
C ARG A 657 -12.09 -11.59 2.46
N PHE A 658 -10.84 -11.73 2.06
CA PHE A 658 -9.69 -11.27 2.83
C PHE A 658 -9.73 -9.76 3.06
N GLU A 659 -9.92 -8.97 2.00
CA GLU A 659 -10.00 -7.51 2.04
C GLU A 659 -11.10 -7.03 2.98
N SER A 660 -12.24 -7.66 2.91
CA SER A 660 -13.38 -7.41 3.80
C SER A 660 -13.04 -7.65 5.29
N LEU A 661 -12.23 -8.65 5.60
CA LEU A 661 -11.76 -8.93 6.97
C LEU A 661 -10.72 -7.91 7.43
N MET A 662 -9.88 -7.44 6.52
CA MET A 662 -8.90 -6.38 6.77
C MET A 662 -9.57 -5.05 7.10
N GLU A 663 -10.59 -4.66 6.35
CA GLU A 663 -11.36 -3.46 6.62
C GLU A 663 -12.00 -3.50 8.01
N GLN A 664 -12.60 -4.64 8.40
CA GLN A 664 -13.14 -4.82 9.74
C GLN A 664 -12.10 -4.66 10.84
N GLN A 665 -10.90 -5.19 10.64
CA GLN A 665 -9.82 -5.04 11.61
C GLN A 665 -9.43 -3.56 11.74
N GLN A 666 -9.32 -2.85 10.60
CA GLN A 666 -9.03 -1.42 10.58
C GLN A 666 -10.15 -0.61 11.25
N GLU A 667 -11.41 -0.96 11.01
CA GLU A 667 -12.55 -0.30 11.66
C GLU A 667 -12.59 -0.55 13.16
N ARG A 668 -12.33 -1.80 13.61
CA ARG A 668 -12.18 -2.10 15.04
C ARG A 668 -11.03 -1.29 15.66
N SER A 669 -9.93 -1.19 14.98
CA SER A 669 -8.78 -0.37 15.40
C SER A 669 -9.10 1.13 15.40
N ARG A 670 -9.87 1.60 14.41
CA ARG A 670 -10.38 2.98 14.35
C ARG A 670 -11.47 3.23 15.39
N ALA A 671 -12.37 2.29 15.63
CA ALA A 671 -13.41 2.41 16.66
C ALA A 671 -12.83 2.40 18.08
N ALA A 672 -11.78 1.62 18.32
CA ALA A 672 -10.99 1.70 19.55
C ALA A 672 -10.24 3.05 19.69
N LYS A 673 -9.93 3.73 18.59
CA LYS A 673 -9.41 5.11 18.55
C LYS A 673 -10.52 6.17 18.52
N LYS A 674 -11.75 5.82 18.13
CA LYS A 674 -12.89 6.75 17.94
C LYS A 674 -13.49 7.33 19.22
N SER A 675 -12.90 7.09 20.40
CA SER A 675 -13.26 7.90 21.56
C SER A 675 -12.73 9.35 21.47
N THR A 676 -11.93 9.75 20.47
CA THR A 676 -11.30 11.09 20.46
C THR A 676 -10.93 11.67 19.08
N VAL A 677 -11.49 11.22 17.96
CA VAL A 677 -11.29 11.96 16.69
C VAL A 677 -12.58 12.69 16.32
N VAL A 678 -12.68 13.92 16.78
CA VAL A 678 -13.62 14.91 16.24
C VAL A 678 -13.22 15.17 14.78
N ARG A 679 -14.19 15.08 13.86
CA ARG A 679 -14.00 15.33 12.42
C ARG A 679 -13.29 16.66 12.19
N ALA A 680 -12.38 16.71 11.22
CA ALA A 680 -11.77 17.95 10.76
C ALA A 680 -12.88 18.96 10.40
N LEU A 681 -12.88 20.10 11.07
CA LEU A 681 -13.89 21.13 10.94
C LEU A 681 -13.53 22.04 9.75
N GLU A 682 -14.47 22.30 8.89
CA GLU A 682 -14.45 23.39 7.92
C GLU A 682 -14.76 24.74 8.59
N ILE A 683 -14.19 25.01 9.78
CA ILE A 683 -14.27 26.34 10.40
C ILE A 683 -13.07 27.14 9.92
N SER A 684 -13.33 28.19 9.15
CA SER A 684 -12.34 29.20 8.82
C SER A 684 -12.45 30.36 9.81
N THR A 685 -11.36 30.65 10.52
CA THR A 685 -11.29 31.76 11.47
C THR A 685 -9.93 32.45 11.43
N ASP A 686 -9.92 33.78 11.55
CA ASP A 686 -8.74 34.61 11.74
C ASP A 686 -8.52 34.95 13.25
N ALA A 687 -9.36 34.45 14.13
CA ALA A 687 -9.25 34.68 15.56
C ALA A 687 -7.93 34.09 16.11
N VAL A 688 -7.40 34.77 17.13
CA VAL A 688 -6.21 34.33 17.86
C VAL A 688 -6.61 34.12 19.30
N THR A 689 -6.29 32.93 19.86
CA THR A 689 -6.54 32.62 21.26
C THR A 689 -5.21 32.62 22.03
N GLU A 690 -5.09 33.45 23.05
CA GLU A 690 -3.97 33.39 24.00
C GLU A 690 -4.11 32.15 24.90
N PHE A 691 -3.04 31.37 25.01
CA PHE A 691 -3.00 30.20 25.87
C PHE A 691 -2.41 30.56 27.25
N THR A 692 -3.23 30.45 28.29
CA THR A 692 -2.83 30.75 29.66
C THR A 692 -2.60 29.49 30.52
N GLY A 693 -2.77 28.31 29.94
CA GLY A 693 -2.80 27.04 30.68
C GLY A 693 -1.45 26.52 31.15
N PHE A 694 -0.34 27.23 30.88
CA PHE A 694 0.95 26.91 31.51
C PHE A 694 1.00 27.46 32.95
N ASP A 695 0.29 28.56 33.22
CA ASP A 695 0.41 29.28 34.48
C ASP A 695 -0.87 29.16 35.35
N ALA A 696 -2.02 28.87 34.74
CA ALA A 696 -3.31 28.85 35.44
C ALA A 696 -4.27 27.77 34.88
N ASP A 697 -5.00 27.11 35.79
CA ASP A 697 -6.06 26.16 35.44
C ASP A 697 -7.42 26.86 35.21
N GLU A 698 -7.52 28.17 35.50
CA GLU A 698 -8.75 28.95 35.37
C GLU A 698 -8.42 30.35 34.82
N CYS A 699 -9.28 30.88 33.93
CA CYS A 699 -9.20 32.26 33.49
C CYS A 699 -10.60 32.82 33.13
N GLU A 700 -10.75 34.15 33.23
CA GLU A 700 -11.88 34.85 32.61
C GLU A 700 -11.54 35.16 31.14
N ALA A 701 -12.47 34.86 30.23
CA ALA A 701 -12.32 35.06 28.82
C ALA A 701 -13.55 35.69 28.18
N SER A 702 -13.38 36.29 27.01
CA SER A 702 -14.47 36.82 26.19
C SER A 702 -14.69 35.87 24.99
N VAL A 703 -15.93 35.50 24.73
CA VAL A 703 -16.32 34.69 23.58
C VAL A 703 -16.24 35.55 22.32
N LEU A 704 -15.34 35.15 21.39
CA LEU A 704 -15.12 35.81 20.11
C LEU A 704 -16.02 35.25 19.01
N GLU A 705 -16.12 33.92 18.93
CA GLU A 705 -16.92 33.25 17.92
C GLU A 705 -17.65 32.03 18.50
N VAL A 706 -18.77 31.68 17.88
CA VAL A 706 -19.59 30.53 18.25
C VAL A 706 -20.04 29.83 16.95
N HIS A 707 -19.63 28.60 16.74
CA HIS A 707 -19.92 27.81 15.56
C HIS A 707 -20.71 26.55 15.93
N PRO A 708 -22.05 26.55 15.77
CA PRO A 708 -22.85 25.34 15.95
C PRO A 708 -22.55 24.32 14.85
N GLN A 709 -22.40 23.06 15.22
CA GLN A 709 -22.18 21.97 14.27
C GLN A 709 -22.72 20.65 14.84
N ASP A 710 -23.71 20.06 14.18
CA ASP A 710 -24.39 18.84 14.60
C ASP A 710 -24.80 18.88 16.11
N ASP A 711 -24.28 17.96 16.91
CA ASP A 711 -24.55 17.84 18.34
C ASP A 711 -23.60 18.66 19.22
N SER A 712 -22.75 19.50 18.66
CA SER A 712 -21.73 20.27 19.38
C SER A 712 -21.72 21.75 18.99
N ILE A 713 -21.20 22.59 19.89
CA ILE A 713 -20.88 23.99 19.61
C ILE A 713 -19.39 24.19 19.82
N PHE A 714 -18.73 24.83 18.85
CA PHE A 714 -17.34 25.23 18.93
C PHE A 714 -17.27 26.70 19.34
N VAL A 715 -16.64 26.97 20.47
CA VAL A 715 -16.52 28.28 21.05
C VAL A 715 -15.07 28.74 21.00
N ILE A 716 -14.80 29.86 20.35
CA ILE A 716 -13.48 30.50 20.31
C ILE A 716 -13.50 31.71 21.26
N THR A 717 -12.46 31.77 22.09
CA THR A 717 -12.30 32.83 23.08
C THR A 717 -10.99 33.58 22.85
N ASP A 718 -10.90 34.83 23.41
CA ASP A 718 -9.68 35.65 23.34
C ASP A 718 -8.51 35.01 24.06
N LYS A 719 -8.75 34.27 25.14
CA LYS A 719 -7.78 33.48 25.88
C LYS A 719 -8.40 32.24 26.48
N THR A 720 -7.57 31.22 26.74
CA THR A 720 -8.05 29.94 27.32
C THR A 720 -6.96 29.23 28.11
N PRO A 721 -7.33 28.57 29.27
CA PRO A 721 -6.41 27.68 29.98
C PRO A 721 -6.41 26.25 29.39
N PHE A 722 -7.32 25.94 28.46
CA PHE A 722 -7.48 24.59 27.90
C PHE A 722 -6.43 24.28 26.85
N TYR A 723 -5.75 23.16 27.02
CA TYR A 723 -4.83 22.61 26.02
C TYR A 723 -5.59 21.92 24.89
N ALA A 724 -5.31 22.29 23.66
CA ALA A 724 -5.89 21.64 22.50
C ALA A 724 -5.15 20.32 22.19
N GLU A 725 -5.85 19.34 21.64
CA GLU A 725 -5.24 18.08 21.22
C GLU A 725 -4.18 18.33 20.16
N MET A 726 -2.91 18.06 20.50
CA MET A 726 -1.77 18.17 19.60
C MET A 726 -0.56 17.42 20.14
N GLY A 727 0.37 17.04 19.23
CA GLY A 727 1.61 16.38 19.61
C GLY A 727 1.43 15.00 20.27
N GLY A 728 0.27 14.33 20.07
CA GLY A 728 -0.05 13.05 20.69
C GLY A 728 -0.63 13.17 22.10
N GLN A 729 -0.75 14.37 22.66
CA GLN A 729 -1.41 14.61 23.94
C GLN A 729 -2.89 14.87 23.74
N SER A 730 -3.74 14.21 24.55
CA SER A 730 -5.18 14.43 24.57
C SER A 730 -5.53 15.85 25.01
N GLY A 731 -6.52 16.46 24.35
CA GLY A 731 -7.06 17.77 24.71
C GLY A 731 -7.73 17.77 26.08
N ASP A 732 -7.81 18.94 26.72
CA ASP A 732 -8.41 19.07 28.03
C ASP A 732 -9.93 18.97 28.03
N THR A 733 -10.45 18.66 29.19
CA THR A 733 -11.86 18.81 29.57
C THR A 733 -12.01 19.74 30.77
N GLY A 734 -13.24 20.16 31.09
CA GLY A 734 -13.48 21.02 32.21
C GLY A 734 -14.83 21.71 32.08
N THR A 735 -14.93 22.98 32.49
CA THR A 735 -16.18 23.75 32.50
C THR A 735 -16.00 25.16 31.94
N VAL A 736 -17.08 25.66 31.35
CA VAL A 736 -17.29 27.05 30.94
C VAL A 736 -18.46 27.60 31.72
N ALA A 737 -18.23 28.56 32.59
CA ALA A 737 -19.30 29.22 33.30
C ALA A 737 -19.65 30.57 32.65
N VAL A 738 -20.91 30.73 32.26
CA VAL A 738 -21.46 31.97 31.69
C VAL A 738 -22.68 32.36 32.54
N LYS A 739 -22.60 33.51 33.25
CA LYS A 739 -23.61 33.94 34.25
C LYS A 739 -23.86 32.84 35.29
N ASP A 740 -25.09 32.33 35.37
CA ASP A 740 -25.50 31.29 36.32
C ASP A 740 -25.41 29.85 35.72
N SER A 741 -24.98 29.70 34.48
CA SER A 741 -24.89 28.41 33.77
C SER A 741 -23.46 27.89 33.77
N ILE A 742 -23.29 26.61 34.16
CA ILE A 742 -22.01 25.87 34.02
C ILE A 742 -22.18 24.84 32.92
N ILE A 743 -21.33 24.92 31.90
CA ILE A 743 -21.38 24.10 30.72
C ILE A 743 -20.13 23.20 30.70
N SER A 744 -20.30 21.91 30.49
CA SER A 744 -19.18 20.96 30.39
C SER A 744 -18.46 21.08 29.07
N VAL A 745 -17.12 21.09 29.13
CA VAL A 745 -16.21 21.03 27.98
C VAL A 745 -15.88 19.56 27.71
N THR A 746 -16.17 19.10 26.49
CA THR A 746 -15.95 17.72 26.07
C THR A 746 -14.61 17.53 25.34
N GLY A 747 -14.00 18.62 24.87
CA GLY A 747 -12.71 18.61 24.22
C GLY A 747 -12.29 19.99 23.74
N VAL A 748 -11.06 20.11 23.26
CA VAL A 748 -10.51 21.35 22.73
C VAL A 748 -9.70 21.05 21.49
N GLN A 749 -9.88 21.84 20.43
CA GLN A 749 -9.23 21.63 19.14
C GLN A 749 -8.50 22.89 18.67
N GLN A 750 -7.34 22.70 18.05
CA GLN A 750 -6.60 23.78 17.42
C GLN A 750 -7.15 24.07 16.01
N ILE A 751 -7.49 25.33 15.71
CA ILE A 751 -7.93 25.79 14.38
C ILE A 751 -7.10 27.02 14.01
N GLY A 752 -6.11 26.82 13.16
CA GLY A 752 -5.16 27.89 12.83
C GLY A 752 -4.45 28.42 14.10
N LYS A 753 -4.68 29.72 14.42
CA LYS A 753 -4.15 30.36 15.65
C LYS A 753 -5.16 30.37 16.80
N ALA A 754 -6.39 29.86 16.59
CA ALA A 754 -7.42 29.78 17.59
C ALA A 754 -7.48 28.42 18.27
N ARG A 755 -7.98 28.40 19.52
CA ARG A 755 -8.36 27.19 20.24
C ARG A 755 -9.88 27.15 20.41
N ALA A 756 -10.51 26.17 19.78
CA ALA A 756 -11.95 25.98 19.83
C ALA A 756 -12.32 25.02 20.97
N ILE A 757 -13.09 25.48 21.91
CA ILE A 757 -13.64 24.74 23.04
C ILE A 757 -14.91 24.05 22.56
N ILE A 758 -15.04 22.74 22.75
CA ILE A 758 -16.18 21.94 22.32
C ILE A 758 -17.15 21.72 23.48
N ILE A 759 -18.41 22.15 23.29
CA ILE A 759 -19.51 21.99 24.25
C ILE A 759 -20.73 21.37 23.57
N ALA A 760 -21.68 20.86 24.33
CA ALA A 760 -22.92 20.28 23.79
C ALA A 760 -23.81 21.33 23.10
N SER A 761 -24.53 20.96 22.05
CA SER A 761 -25.41 21.82 21.24
C SER A 761 -26.58 22.44 22.02
N SER A 762 -26.96 21.86 23.15
CA SER A 762 -28.03 22.38 24.05
C SER A 762 -27.61 23.58 24.88
N SER A 763 -26.35 24.04 24.77
CA SER A 763 -25.78 25.07 25.62
C SER A 763 -26.08 26.50 25.10
N GLU A 764 -26.49 27.41 25.98
CA GLU A 764 -26.71 28.82 25.64
C GLU A 764 -25.44 29.65 25.84
N ILE A 765 -24.66 29.82 24.77
CA ILE A 765 -23.48 30.68 24.74
C ILE A 765 -23.54 31.59 23.52
N LYS A 766 -23.14 32.85 23.64
CA LYS A 766 -23.21 33.85 22.57
C LYS A 766 -21.92 34.66 22.48
N VAL A 767 -21.61 35.13 21.27
CA VAL A 767 -20.52 36.09 21.04
C VAL A 767 -20.67 37.30 21.97
N GLY A 768 -19.57 37.72 22.57
CA GLY A 768 -19.51 38.82 23.53
C GLY A 768 -19.78 38.41 24.97
N ASN A 769 -20.17 37.15 25.24
CA ASN A 769 -20.31 36.70 26.63
C ASN A 769 -18.94 36.71 27.34
N LYS A 770 -18.94 37.11 28.61
CA LYS A 770 -17.86 36.85 29.56
C LYS A 770 -18.06 35.46 30.13
N ALA A 771 -17.02 34.66 30.10
CA ALA A 771 -16.99 33.27 30.54
C ALA A 771 -15.83 33.04 31.50
N VAL A 772 -16.06 32.25 32.53
CA VAL A 772 -14.96 31.68 33.33
C VAL A 772 -14.68 30.28 32.84
N LEU A 773 -13.49 30.06 32.40
CA LEU A 773 -13.00 28.81 31.85
C LEU A 773 -12.16 28.09 32.90
N LYS A 774 -12.50 26.83 33.21
CA LYS A 774 -11.84 26.05 34.27
C LYS A 774 -11.55 24.63 33.80
N VAL A 775 -10.25 24.27 33.84
CA VAL A 775 -9.74 22.94 33.45
C VAL A 775 -10.07 21.91 34.55
N ASP A 776 -10.37 20.68 34.14
CA ASP A 776 -10.40 19.54 35.06
C ASP A 776 -8.95 19.15 35.45
N ALA A 777 -8.50 19.70 36.56
CA ALA A 777 -7.17 19.47 37.10
C ALA A 777 -6.92 17.99 37.44
N SER A 778 -7.97 17.26 37.84
CA SER A 778 -7.84 15.83 38.16
C SER A 778 -7.44 14.96 36.94
N ARG A 779 -7.85 15.39 35.72
CA ARG A 779 -7.49 14.80 34.47
C ARG A 779 -6.18 15.38 33.90
N ARG A 780 -5.95 16.70 34.02
CA ARG A 780 -4.78 17.40 33.51
C ARG A 780 -3.47 16.92 34.18
N ARG A 781 -3.40 16.79 35.49
CA ARG A 781 -2.16 16.46 36.21
C ARG A 781 -1.55 15.10 35.82
N PRO A 782 -2.31 14.00 35.71
CA PRO A 782 -1.76 12.76 35.16
C PRO A 782 -1.22 12.91 33.72
N ILE A 783 -1.92 13.67 32.85
CA ILE A 783 -1.49 13.91 31.46
C ILE A 783 -0.13 14.66 31.43
N GLU A 784 0.04 15.70 32.25
CA GLU A 784 1.29 16.47 32.39
C GLU A 784 2.44 15.56 32.86
N ALA A 785 2.18 14.69 33.84
CA ALA A 785 3.15 13.72 34.31
C ALA A 785 3.55 12.72 33.23
N HIS A 786 2.58 12.20 32.47
CA HIS A 786 2.82 11.29 31.36
C HIS A 786 3.55 11.96 30.20
N HIS A 787 3.26 13.23 29.92
CA HIS A 787 3.97 14.03 28.92
C HIS A 787 5.47 14.16 29.27
N THR A 788 5.74 14.57 30.52
CA THR A 788 7.13 14.67 31.00
C THR A 788 7.82 13.31 30.99
N ALA A 789 7.13 12.25 31.44
CA ALA A 789 7.67 10.89 31.40
C ALA A 789 8.01 10.42 29.98
N THR A 790 7.27 10.87 28.97
CA THR A 790 7.53 10.58 27.56
C THR A 790 8.89 11.15 27.13
N HIS A 791 9.21 12.37 27.52
CA HIS A 791 10.53 12.99 27.24
C HIS A 791 11.67 12.29 27.97
N LEU A 792 11.45 11.95 29.25
CA LEU A 792 12.43 11.22 30.04
C LEU A 792 12.68 9.81 29.48
N LEU A 793 11.65 9.15 29.00
CA LEU A 793 11.75 7.86 28.34
C LEU A 793 12.54 7.94 27.02
N HIS A 794 12.29 8.97 26.21
CA HIS A 794 13.05 9.21 24.99
C HIS A 794 14.53 9.48 25.28
N TRP A 795 14.84 10.32 26.27
CA TRP A 795 16.20 10.53 26.73
C TRP A 795 16.87 9.23 27.22
N ALA A 796 16.18 8.44 28.07
CA ALA A 796 16.74 7.19 28.57
C ALA A 796 16.96 6.16 27.45
N LEU A 797 16.09 6.14 26.43
CA LEU A 797 16.24 5.33 25.23
C LEU A 797 17.52 5.67 24.45
N HIS A 798 17.83 6.95 24.29
CA HIS A 798 19.08 7.42 23.65
C HIS A 798 20.32 7.00 24.45
N GLU A 799 20.25 7.05 25.79
CA GLU A 799 21.37 6.73 26.66
C GLU A 799 21.65 5.23 26.79
N VAL A 800 20.61 4.39 26.71
CA VAL A 800 20.72 2.96 27.02
C VAL A 800 20.66 2.09 25.76
N VAL A 801 19.88 2.47 24.75
CA VAL A 801 19.63 1.62 23.59
C VAL A 801 20.39 2.12 22.36
N SER A 802 20.08 3.34 21.89
CA SER A 802 20.74 3.91 20.71
C SER A 802 20.46 5.41 20.60
N LYS A 803 21.51 6.19 20.31
CA LYS A 803 21.39 7.62 20.00
C LYS A 803 20.61 7.90 18.72
N ASP A 804 20.46 6.90 17.86
CA ASP A 804 19.72 6.99 16.60
C ASP A 804 18.23 6.59 16.76
N ALA A 805 17.80 6.22 17.95
CA ALA A 805 16.40 5.87 18.20
C ALA A 805 15.53 7.12 18.09
N ALA A 806 14.65 7.17 17.09
CA ALA A 806 13.77 8.31 16.84
C ALA A 806 12.32 7.95 17.14
N GLN A 807 11.59 8.94 17.66
CA GLN A 807 10.16 8.81 17.89
C GLN A 807 9.43 8.60 16.56
N GLN A 808 8.56 7.60 16.51
CA GLN A 808 7.67 7.30 15.38
C GLN A 808 6.22 7.71 15.66
N GLY A 809 5.86 7.82 16.93
CA GLY A 809 4.56 8.24 17.38
C GLY A 809 4.49 8.30 18.89
N SER A 810 3.50 9.02 19.43
CA SER A 810 3.17 9.04 20.85
C SER A 810 1.67 9.21 21.06
N SER A 811 1.19 8.74 22.21
CA SER A 811 -0.15 9.00 22.71
C SER A 811 -0.08 9.14 24.21
N VAL A 812 -0.60 10.26 24.72
CA VAL A 812 -0.56 10.63 26.12
C VAL A 812 -1.98 10.96 26.58
N ASP A 813 -2.49 10.18 27.50
CA ASP A 813 -3.80 10.39 28.14
C ASP A 813 -3.69 10.29 29.68
N GLU A 814 -4.76 10.45 30.41
CA GLU A 814 -4.79 10.43 31.88
C GLU A 814 -4.44 9.07 32.47
N ASN A 815 -4.52 7.97 31.70
CA ASN A 815 -4.31 6.61 32.20
C ASN A 815 -2.96 6.04 31.80
N ARG A 816 -2.39 6.50 30.67
CA ARG A 816 -1.17 5.92 30.11
C ARG A 816 -0.44 6.85 29.17
N LEU A 817 0.83 6.55 28.93
CA LEU A 817 1.60 7.01 27.78
C LEU A 817 1.93 5.84 26.86
N ARG A 818 1.96 6.10 25.56
CA ARG A 818 2.51 5.22 24.54
C ARG A 818 3.58 5.98 23.79
N PHE A 819 4.73 5.33 23.61
CA PHE A 819 5.85 5.89 22.86
C PHE A 819 6.34 4.87 21.83
N ASP A 820 6.13 5.17 20.56
CA ASP A 820 6.56 4.33 19.45
C ASP A 820 7.90 4.86 18.93
N PHE A 821 8.88 3.99 18.77
CA PHE A 821 10.22 4.36 18.33
C PHE A 821 10.83 3.31 17.40
N ASN A 822 11.83 3.71 16.61
CA ASN A 822 12.59 2.83 15.76
C ASN A 822 13.90 2.43 16.49
N SER A 823 14.02 1.18 16.84
CA SER A 823 15.29 0.57 17.27
C SER A 823 15.21 -0.93 17.07
N ALA A 824 16.34 -1.63 17.27
CA ALA A 824 16.32 -3.06 17.56
C ALA A 824 15.44 -3.36 18.80
N ALA A 825 15.00 -4.60 18.96
CA ALA A 825 14.23 -5.00 20.13
C ALA A 825 14.99 -4.71 21.42
N VAL A 826 14.33 -4.02 22.35
CA VAL A 826 14.91 -3.65 23.64
C VAL A 826 14.95 -4.88 24.54
N THR A 827 16.11 -5.20 25.14
CA THR A 827 16.26 -6.34 26.04
C THR A 827 15.66 -6.05 27.42
N PRO A 828 15.32 -7.09 28.23
CA PRO A 828 14.87 -6.90 29.60
C PRO A 828 15.84 -6.11 30.47
N GLU A 829 17.15 -6.27 30.27
CA GLU A 829 18.21 -5.55 30.99
C GLU A 829 18.23 -4.07 30.60
N GLN A 830 18.05 -3.78 29.31
CA GLN A 830 17.95 -2.40 28.82
C GLN A 830 16.67 -1.72 29.33
N LEU A 831 15.54 -2.44 29.39
CA LEU A 831 14.31 -1.91 29.97
C LEU A 831 14.50 -1.53 31.45
N ALA A 832 15.13 -2.42 32.24
CA ALA A 832 15.43 -2.15 33.64
C ALA A 832 16.37 -0.93 33.80
N ALA A 833 17.41 -0.81 32.97
CA ALA A 833 18.34 0.31 33.00
C ALA A 833 17.65 1.63 32.59
N MET A 834 16.72 1.60 31.63
CA MET A 834 15.91 2.76 31.26
C MET A 834 14.99 3.20 32.40
N GLU A 835 14.32 2.24 33.04
CA GLU A 835 13.45 2.50 34.19
C GLU A 835 14.23 3.14 35.35
N GLU A 836 15.42 2.61 35.65
CA GLU A 836 16.30 3.18 36.69
C GLU A 836 16.68 4.62 36.38
N LYS A 837 17.08 4.92 35.12
CA LYS A 837 17.44 6.28 34.67
C LYS A 837 16.25 7.23 34.78
N VAL A 838 15.08 6.84 34.28
CA VAL A 838 13.86 7.65 34.35
C VAL A 838 13.49 7.93 35.81
N ASN A 839 13.50 6.94 36.68
CA ASN A 839 13.21 7.10 38.09
C ASN A 839 14.26 7.97 38.82
N ALA A 840 15.52 7.90 38.42
CA ALA A 840 16.57 8.76 38.97
C ALA A 840 16.34 10.22 38.59
N ALA A 841 15.97 10.51 37.32
CA ALA A 841 15.67 11.87 36.85
C ALA A 841 14.40 12.43 37.54
N ILE A 842 13.35 11.61 37.76
CA ILE A 842 12.17 12.03 38.51
C ILE A 842 12.54 12.37 39.97
N LYS A 843 13.39 11.57 40.62
CA LYS A 843 13.84 11.83 41.98
C LYS A 843 14.73 13.06 42.11
N ALA A 844 15.52 13.37 41.07
CA ALA A 844 16.35 14.59 41.04
C ALA A 844 15.51 15.86 41.07
N ASN A 845 14.28 15.81 40.53
CA ASN A 845 13.30 16.88 40.53
C ASN A 845 13.87 18.20 39.97
N ASP A 846 14.62 18.09 38.85
CA ASP A 846 15.23 19.23 38.19
C ASP A 846 14.15 20.17 37.62
N SER A 847 14.48 21.47 37.54
CA SER A 847 13.60 22.47 36.97
C SER A 847 13.43 22.25 35.46
N VAL A 848 12.20 22.30 34.97
CA VAL A 848 11.90 22.22 33.53
C VAL A 848 11.72 23.64 32.98
N SER A 849 12.40 23.94 31.89
CA SER A 849 12.22 25.18 31.13
C SER A 849 11.98 24.88 29.66
N TRP A 850 11.30 25.78 28.97
CA TRP A 850 11.10 25.69 27.52
C TRP A 850 11.40 27.03 26.85
N THR A 851 11.86 26.95 25.60
CA THR A 851 12.11 28.14 24.78
C THR A 851 11.67 27.88 23.34
N GLU A 852 11.12 28.88 22.71
CA GLU A 852 10.81 28.85 21.29
C GLU A 852 12.07 29.09 20.47
N VAL A 853 12.43 28.19 19.57
CA VAL A 853 13.55 28.34 18.64
C VAL A 853 13.06 28.13 17.20
N LYS A 854 13.71 28.77 16.24
CA LYS A 854 13.39 28.53 14.83
C LYS A 854 13.74 27.09 14.48
N HIS A 855 12.90 26.45 13.67
CA HIS A 855 13.09 25.06 13.25
C HIS A 855 14.50 24.80 12.66
N ALA A 856 15.07 25.78 11.93
CA ALA A 856 16.41 25.70 11.37
C ALA A 856 17.55 25.70 12.42
N ASP A 857 17.26 26.13 13.64
CA ASP A 857 18.24 26.23 14.75
C ASP A 857 18.19 25.01 15.69
N ILE A 858 17.27 24.06 15.45
CA ILE A 858 17.18 22.81 16.21
C ILE A 858 18.35 21.93 15.81
N LYS A 859 19.30 21.77 16.72
CA LYS A 859 20.34 20.73 16.59
C LYS A 859 19.75 19.44 17.13
N GLY A 860 19.60 18.45 16.22
CA GLY A 860 19.07 17.13 16.54
C GLY A 860 19.90 16.33 17.53
#